data_f892b25b4179d3c9aca2ca70b46e6fc3
#
_entry.id   f892b25b4179d3c9aca2ca70b46e6fc3
#
_cell.length_a   1.000
_cell.length_b   1.000
_cell.length_c   1.000
_cell.angle_alpha   90.00
_cell.angle_beta   90.00
_cell.angle_gamma   90.00
#
_symmetry.space_group_name_H-M   'P 1'
#
loop_
_entity.id
_entity.type
_entity.pdbx_description
1 polymer ?
#
loop_
_entity_poly.entity_id
_entity_poly.type
_entity_poly.pdbx_seq_one_letter_code
_entity_poly.pdbx_strand_id
1 'polypeptide(L)'
;MILRKLLSGILGLAGILGVNAFEYAPFNVSASIALKVPGNMAVHYPLILNKLSNGNFDYQLVSDHKLPVLLYQNVTGEGQTKQISLWMVALEDVYFNFGEQVKSDARHDDCLFYMPGFWYRRNLRSPKEAPSFHTSDSWLVREDRLSTPMTTIFDEKNKKSISVTRIAEFEDEALTTHKEGEVILSGKTSIGYTGFENVSGTATLSFGYPYKEAPKTYIRKLTLAPSVEAYQFLKKGETLTLTWEIHETAAEDFSDCVKQAWEYSYDLYKPTPVETSYTDEIMKDVLSNFFVESYVDDTPTKYYSGVELRTATCENLDVAEVGFVGRTLLNAFNALEYGEGKQRADLVKNANSIFDSYLQHGFSEAGFFNEVVHYKRNFVEKNHSIRRQSEGVYAVLYYLNYEKQHGRKHPEWEKRLKTMLDAFLKLQNPDGSFPRKFKDDFSLVDKSGGSTPSATLPLVMGYKYFKDKRYLEAAKRSVGYLEKELISKADYFSSTLDANCEDKEASLYASTAAYYLALATKGQERAHYAGLAKKAAYFALSWYYTWDVPFAKGQMLGDIGLKTRGWGNVSVENNHIDVFIFDFADVLHWLSKEFNEPRFTAFSEVISSSMRQLLPHEGHLCGIAKKGFYPEVVQHTNWDYGKNGKGYYNDIFAPGWVVASLWELLSPGRVENFLK
;
A
#
# COMPACT_ATOMS: atom_id res chain seq x y z
N MET A 1 16.78 30.65 -28.30
CA MET A 1 17.39 30.11 -29.54
C MET A 1 16.63 28.88 -30.05
N ILE A 2 16.09 28.03 -29.19
CA ILE A 2 15.26 26.85 -29.52
C ILE A 2 13.88 27.27 -30.08
N LEU A 3 13.26 28.29 -29.51
CA LEU A 3 11.96 28.81 -29.95
C LEU A 3 11.98 29.39 -31.38
N ARG A 4 13.10 29.99 -31.82
CA ARG A 4 13.27 30.48 -33.20
C ARG A 4 13.43 29.38 -34.23
N LYS A 5 14.00 28.22 -33.84
CA LYS A 5 14.10 27.06 -34.73
C LYS A 5 12.79 26.28 -34.85
N LEU A 6 11.95 26.29 -33.81
CA LEU A 6 10.60 25.72 -33.83
C LEU A 6 9.65 26.55 -34.73
N LEU A 7 9.67 27.89 -34.63
CA LEU A 7 8.84 28.77 -35.42
C LEU A 7 9.19 28.78 -36.93
N SER A 8 10.45 28.57 -37.31
CA SER A 8 10.81 28.52 -38.74
C SER A 8 10.45 27.18 -39.42
N GLY A 9 10.21 26.13 -38.68
CA GLY A 9 9.70 24.84 -39.20
C GLY A 9 8.17 24.80 -39.39
N ILE A 10 7.43 25.67 -38.70
CA ILE A 10 5.94 25.68 -38.67
C ILE A 10 5.33 26.40 -39.87
N LEU A 11 6.04 27.32 -40.51
CA LEU A 11 5.48 28.16 -41.60
C LEU A 11 5.41 27.47 -42.99
N GLY A 12 5.86 26.21 -43.10
CA GLY A 12 5.92 25.48 -44.37
C GLY A 12 4.85 24.39 -44.59
N LEU A 13 3.95 24.10 -43.64
CA LEU A 13 3.09 22.92 -43.69
C LEU A 13 1.58 23.22 -43.60
N ALA A 14 1.07 24.03 -44.50
CA ALA A 14 -0.36 24.10 -44.79
C ALA A 14 -0.67 23.31 -46.08
N GLY A 15 -0.97 22.04 -45.95
CA GLY A 15 -1.49 21.30 -47.08
C GLY A 15 -1.33 19.77 -46.93
N ILE A 16 -2.47 19.14 -46.89
CA ILE A 16 -2.87 17.76 -47.17
C ILE A 16 -3.41 17.02 -45.94
N LEU A 17 -4.73 16.99 -45.85
CA LEU A 17 -5.52 16.17 -44.94
C LEU A 17 -5.83 14.82 -45.60
N GLY A 18 -5.24 13.75 -45.08
CA GLY A 18 -5.68 12.39 -45.35
C GLY A 18 -6.08 11.72 -44.02
N VAL A 19 -7.36 11.43 -43.84
CA VAL A 19 -7.90 10.79 -42.65
C VAL A 19 -7.66 9.27 -42.75
N ASN A 20 -6.73 8.73 -42.00
CA ASN A 20 -6.61 7.27 -41.76
C ASN A 20 -6.49 7.03 -40.25
N ALA A 21 -7.25 6.05 -39.75
CA ALA A 21 -7.05 5.47 -38.42
C ALA A 21 -5.59 5.02 -38.31
N PHE A 22 -4.90 5.42 -37.26
CA PHE A 22 -3.46 5.35 -37.22
C PHE A 22 -3.00 4.19 -36.28
N GLU A 23 -2.16 3.31 -36.80
CA GLU A 23 -1.42 2.32 -36.01
C GLU A 23 -0.03 2.86 -35.70
N TYR A 24 0.29 3.04 -34.38
CA TYR A 24 1.66 2.84 -33.98
C TYR A 24 1.92 1.35 -34.15
N ALA A 25 2.79 0.93 -35.04
CA ALA A 25 3.19 -0.47 -34.99
C ALA A 25 3.97 -0.69 -33.65
N PRO A 26 3.40 -1.39 -32.65
CA PRO A 26 2.24 -2.29 -32.73
C PRO A 26 0.92 -1.77 -32.09
N PHE A 27 0.75 -0.49 -31.76
CA PHE A 27 -0.38 0.00 -30.94
C PHE A 27 -1.44 0.77 -31.76
N ASN A 28 -2.71 0.52 -31.46
CA ASN A 28 -3.83 1.30 -31.97
C ASN A 28 -4.16 2.43 -30.99
N VAL A 29 -3.93 3.67 -31.41
CA VAL A 29 -3.99 4.86 -30.55
C VAL A 29 -5.13 5.78 -30.94
N SER A 30 -5.82 6.36 -29.95
CA SER A 30 -6.74 7.48 -30.12
C SER A 30 -6.46 8.54 -29.07
N ALA A 31 -6.61 9.81 -29.42
CA ALA A 31 -6.37 10.94 -28.51
C ALA A 31 -7.54 11.91 -28.51
N SER A 32 -7.69 12.68 -27.46
CA SER A 32 -8.68 13.75 -27.34
C SER A 32 -8.16 14.90 -26.48
N ILE A 33 -8.75 16.08 -26.68
CA ILE A 33 -8.52 17.23 -25.81
C ILE A 33 -9.86 17.82 -25.39
N ALA A 34 -10.01 18.08 -24.10
CA ALA A 34 -11.13 18.83 -23.56
C ALA A 34 -10.69 20.27 -23.28
N LEU A 35 -11.48 21.21 -23.71
CA LEU A 35 -11.24 22.66 -23.53
C LEU A 35 -12.31 23.24 -22.61
N LYS A 36 -11.88 24.03 -21.61
CA LYS A 36 -12.74 24.63 -20.61
C LYS A 36 -12.70 26.15 -20.67
N VAL A 37 -13.86 26.72 -20.80
CA VAL A 37 -14.05 28.17 -20.60
C VAL A 37 -14.73 28.38 -19.24
N PRO A 38 -14.20 29.25 -18.37
CA PRO A 38 -14.83 29.51 -17.07
C PRO A 38 -16.32 29.91 -17.24
N GLY A 39 -17.18 29.27 -16.44
CA GLY A 39 -18.63 29.47 -16.50
C GLY A 39 -19.38 28.59 -17.52
N ASN A 40 -18.70 27.91 -18.43
CA ASN A 40 -19.31 27.01 -19.41
C ASN A 40 -18.91 25.57 -19.14
N MET A 41 -19.69 24.61 -19.66
CA MET A 41 -19.27 23.19 -19.69
C MET A 41 -18.05 23.00 -20.61
N ALA A 42 -17.19 22.07 -20.29
CA ALA A 42 -16.07 21.71 -21.16
C ALA A 42 -16.54 21.08 -22.46
N VAL A 43 -15.78 21.30 -23.54
CA VAL A 43 -16.02 20.70 -24.85
C VAL A 43 -14.88 19.76 -25.19
N HIS A 44 -15.23 18.53 -25.53
CA HIS A 44 -14.27 17.46 -25.87
C HIS A 44 -14.11 17.37 -27.39
N TYR A 45 -12.87 17.38 -27.86
CA TYR A 45 -12.52 17.29 -29.27
C TYR A 45 -11.69 16.02 -29.50
N PRO A 46 -12.18 15.08 -30.35
CA PRO A 46 -11.33 13.97 -30.79
C PRO A 46 -10.19 14.51 -31.65
N LEU A 47 -9.04 13.84 -31.53
CA LEU A 47 -7.83 14.19 -32.27
C LEU A 47 -7.47 13.09 -33.27
N ILE A 48 -7.01 13.52 -34.44
CA ILE A 48 -6.51 12.66 -35.51
C ILE A 48 -4.98 12.80 -35.55
N LEU A 49 -4.28 11.67 -35.57
CA LEU A 49 -2.84 11.62 -35.67
C LEU A 49 -2.41 11.63 -37.13
N ASN A 50 -1.86 12.74 -37.59
CA ASN A 50 -1.29 12.89 -38.92
C ASN A 50 0.21 12.65 -38.89
N LYS A 51 0.68 11.61 -39.59
CA LYS A 51 2.10 11.29 -39.70
C LYS A 51 2.85 12.39 -40.44
N LEU A 52 3.95 12.83 -39.87
CA LEU A 52 4.84 13.81 -40.48
C LEU A 52 6.01 13.11 -41.18
N SER A 53 6.37 13.54 -42.38
CA SER A 53 7.43 12.93 -43.17
C SER A 53 8.81 13.49 -42.87
N ASN A 54 8.89 14.68 -42.27
CA ASN A 54 10.14 15.40 -42.00
C ASN A 54 9.99 16.25 -40.74
N GLY A 55 10.96 16.25 -39.86
CA GLY A 55 11.03 17.15 -38.69
C GLY A 55 11.40 16.46 -37.39
N ASN A 56 11.22 17.18 -36.28
CA ASN A 56 11.54 16.70 -34.92
C ASN A 56 10.38 15.87 -34.30
N PHE A 57 9.25 15.76 -35.00
CA PHE A 57 8.04 15.06 -34.54
C PHE A 57 7.61 14.03 -35.56
N ASP A 58 7.09 12.91 -35.08
CA ASP A 58 6.53 11.87 -35.92
C ASP A 58 5.10 12.16 -36.35
N TYR A 59 4.34 12.86 -35.48
CA TYR A 59 2.91 13.14 -35.65
C TYR A 59 2.52 14.55 -35.28
N GLN A 60 1.52 15.09 -35.98
CA GLN A 60 0.72 16.23 -35.56
C GLN A 60 -0.68 15.74 -35.17
N LEU A 61 -1.18 16.13 -34.01
CA LEU A 61 -2.54 15.82 -33.58
C LEU A 61 -3.45 17.00 -33.95
N VAL A 62 -4.45 16.74 -34.77
CA VAL A 62 -5.37 17.74 -35.30
C VAL A 62 -6.82 17.37 -35.01
N SER A 63 -7.71 18.37 -35.01
CA SER A 63 -9.16 18.19 -34.92
C SER A 63 -9.84 18.79 -36.14
N ASP A 64 -11.06 18.37 -36.45
CA ASP A 64 -11.92 19.00 -37.46
C ASP A 64 -12.28 20.44 -37.06
N HIS A 65 -12.07 20.82 -35.81
CA HIS A 65 -12.26 22.15 -35.29
C HIS A 65 -10.92 22.87 -35.09
N LYS A 66 -10.91 24.17 -35.28
CA LYS A 66 -9.73 24.98 -34.94
C LYS A 66 -9.53 25.00 -33.42
N LEU A 67 -8.37 24.49 -32.99
CA LEU A 67 -7.99 24.46 -31.58
C LEU A 67 -7.12 25.66 -31.20
N PRO A 68 -7.19 26.19 -29.97
CA PRO A 68 -6.30 27.23 -29.45
C PRO A 68 -4.91 26.72 -29.09
N VAL A 69 -4.57 25.48 -29.47
CA VAL A 69 -3.29 24.81 -29.19
C VAL A 69 -2.77 24.10 -30.44
N LEU A 70 -1.44 23.96 -30.53
CA LEU A 70 -0.77 23.03 -31.44
C LEU A 70 -0.30 21.83 -30.66
N LEU A 71 -0.52 20.64 -31.19
CA LEU A 71 -0.19 19.37 -30.56
C LEU A 71 0.70 18.56 -31.50
N TYR A 72 1.86 18.15 -31.01
CA TYR A 72 2.83 17.31 -31.72
C TYR A 72 3.23 16.14 -30.85
N GLN A 73 3.57 15.02 -31.48
CA GLN A 73 3.96 13.80 -30.78
C GLN A 73 5.14 13.14 -31.46
N ASN A 74 5.99 12.57 -30.63
CA ASN A 74 7.10 11.73 -31.05
C ASN A 74 6.98 10.36 -30.34
N VAL A 75 7.30 9.29 -31.08
CA VAL A 75 7.32 7.94 -30.53
C VAL A 75 8.72 7.37 -30.75
N THR A 76 9.39 7.08 -29.66
CA THR A 76 10.75 6.53 -29.66
C THR A 76 10.77 5.16 -28.98
N GLY A 77 11.90 4.48 -29.04
CA GLY A 77 12.12 3.19 -28.40
C GLY A 77 12.07 2.01 -29.37
N GLU A 78 12.61 0.89 -28.92
CA GLU A 78 12.72 -0.35 -29.68
C GLU A 78 12.14 -1.53 -28.90
N GLY A 79 11.75 -2.58 -29.63
CA GLY A 79 11.25 -3.81 -29.04
C GLY A 79 9.95 -3.62 -28.22
N GLN A 80 10.00 -4.04 -26.98
CA GLN A 80 8.84 -4.10 -26.07
C GLN A 80 8.50 -2.76 -25.40
N THR A 81 9.37 -1.77 -25.50
CA THR A 81 9.21 -0.48 -24.82
C THR A 81 9.13 0.64 -25.83
N LYS A 82 8.09 1.46 -25.75
CA LYS A 82 7.89 2.65 -26.57
C LYS A 82 7.63 3.85 -25.66
N GLN A 83 8.36 4.93 -25.89
CA GLN A 83 8.13 6.20 -25.21
C GLN A 83 7.31 7.12 -26.11
N ILE A 84 6.23 7.66 -25.58
CA ILE A 84 5.35 8.62 -26.23
C ILE A 84 5.61 9.98 -25.57
N SER A 85 6.07 10.96 -26.36
CA SER A 85 6.26 12.31 -25.90
C SER A 85 5.35 13.26 -26.66
N LEU A 86 4.50 13.99 -25.92
CA LEU A 86 3.57 15.01 -26.44
C LEU A 86 4.16 16.40 -26.17
N TRP A 87 4.10 17.28 -27.19
CA TRP A 87 4.35 18.71 -27.07
C TRP A 87 3.08 19.47 -27.37
N MET A 88 2.67 20.33 -26.46
CA MET A 88 1.53 21.23 -26.62
C MET A 88 2.02 22.66 -26.55
N VAL A 89 1.63 23.47 -27.52
CA VAL A 89 1.93 24.92 -27.59
C VAL A 89 0.62 25.69 -27.61
N ALA A 90 0.41 26.57 -26.63
CA ALA A 90 -0.77 27.40 -26.55
C ALA A 90 -0.71 28.56 -27.56
N LEU A 91 -1.70 28.67 -28.45
CA LEU A 91 -1.88 29.79 -29.37
C LEU A 91 -2.65 30.95 -28.73
N GLU A 92 -3.46 30.65 -27.75
CA GLU A 92 -4.27 31.54 -26.92
C GLU A 92 -4.22 31.08 -25.47
N ASP A 93 -4.67 31.87 -24.51
CA ASP A 93 -4.86 31.46 -23.13
C ASP A 93 -5.92 30.35 -23.08
N VAL A 94 -5.62 29.20 -22.47
CA VAL A 94 -6.48 28.00 -22.52
C VAL A 94 -6.47 27.21 -21.25
N TYR A 95 -7.62 26.70 -20.84
CA TYR A 95 -7.74 25.61 -19.86
C TYR A 95 -8.03 24.31 -20.60
N PHE A 96 -7.25 23.30 -20.35
CA PHE A 96 -7.30 22.02 -21.08
C PHE A 96 -7.23 20.81 -20.18
N ASN A 97 -7.72 19.68 -20.72
CA ASN A 97 -7.41 18.32 -20.27
C ASN A 97 -7.13 17.48 -21.54
N PHE A 98 -5.99 16.80 -21.55
CA PHE A 98 -5.57 15.94 -22.66
C PHE A 98 -5.67 14.48 -22.25
N GLY A 99 -6.14 13.62 -23.14
CA GLY A 99 -6.22 12.19 -22.94
C GLY A 99 -5.82 11.40 -24.16
N GLU A 100 -5.19 10.23 -23.91
CA GLU A 100 -4.79 9.28 -24.93
C GLU A 100 -5.20 7.87 -24.51
N GLN A 101 -5.54 7.04 -25.49
CA GLN A 101 -5.93 5.65 -25.33
C GLN A 101 -5.08 4.76 -26.21
N VAL A 102 -4.64 3.63 -25.67
CA VAL A 102 -3.95 2.56 -26.39
C VAL A 102 -4.79 1.30 -26.28
N LYS A 103 -5.38 0.87 -27.40
CA LYS A 103 -6.16 -0.37 -27.48
C LYS A 103 -5.21 -1.57 -27.47
N SER A 104 -5.45 -2.50 -26.57
CA SER A 104 -4.81 -3.81 -26.64
C SER A 104 -5.47 -4.68 -27.73
N ASP A 105 -4.85 -5.79 -28.08
CA ASP A 105 -5.47 -6.79 -28.98
C ASP A 105 -6.41 -7.74 -28.23
N ALA A 106 -6.58 -7.56 -26.93
CA ALA A 106 -7.29 -8.48 -26.05
C ALA A 106 -8.74 -8.06 -25.83
N ARG A 107 -9.62 -9.05 -25.73
CA ARG A 107 -10.99 -8.80 -25.27
C ARG A 107 -10.96 -8.42 -23.80
N HIS A 108 -11.74 -7.41 -23.44
CA HIS A 108 -11.85 -6.93 -22.07
C HIS A 108 -12.21 -8.04 -21.05
N ASP A 109 -13.11 -8.95 -21.44
CA ASP A 109 -13.53 -10.07 -20.59
C ASP A 109 -12.44 -11.11 -20.33
N ASP A 110 -11.42 -11.19 -21.18
CA ASP A 110 -10.29 -12.11 -21.06
C ASP A 110 -9.12 -11.48 -20.26
N CYS A 111 -9.29 -10.24 -19.74
CA CYS A 111 -8.24 -9.47 -19.10
C CYS A 111 -8.40 -9.32 -17.59
N LEU A 112 -7.27 -9.22 -16.91
CA LEU A 112 -7.12 -8.72 -15.54
C LEU A 112 -6.38 -7.38 -15.58
N PHE A 113 -6.68 -6.52 -14.61
CA PHE A 113 -6.16 -5.16 -14.56
C PHE A 113 -5.35 -4.95 -13.29
N TYR A 114 -4.28 -4.16 -13.42
CA TYR A 114 -3.41 -3.84 -12.32
C TYR A 114 -3.08 -2.35 -12.32
N MET A 115 -3.39 -1.69 -11.20
CA MET A 115 -2.93 -0.34 -10.86
C MET A 115 -2.32 -0.42 -9.46
N PRO A 116 -1.01 -0.25 -9.32
CA PRO A 116 -0.27 -0.53 -8.10
C PRO A 116 -0.82 0.18 -6.87
N GLY A 117 -1.11 -0.57 -5.81
CA GLY A 117 -1.66 -0.04 -4.57
C GLY A 117 -3.14 0.35 -4.59
N PHE A 118 -3.83 0.18 -5.72
CA PHE A 118 -5.22 0.61 -5.87
C PHE A 118 -6.13 -0.43 -6.54
N TRP A 119 -5.63 -1.20 -7.52
CA TRP A 119 -6.45 -2.12 -8.28
C TRP A 119 -5.70 -3.42 -8.57
N TYR A 120 -6.34 -4.55 -8.23
CA TYR A 120 -5.81 -5.89 -8.48
C TYR A 120 -6.88 -6.77 -9.11
N ARG A 121 -6.59 -7.33 -10.29
CA ARG A 121 -7.51 -8.16 -11.07
C ARG A 121 -8.78 -7.40 -11.46
N ARG A 122 -9.90 -7.62 -10.79
CA ARG A 122 -11.19 -6.94 -11.03
C ARG A 122 -11.78 -6.35 -9.74
N ASN A 123 -11.03 -6.35 -8.64
CA ASN A 123 -11.48 -5.90 -7.33
C ASN A 123 -12.86 -6.46 -6.91
N LEU A 124 -13.18 -7.71 -7.29
CA LEU A 124 -14.50 -8.30 -7.05
C LEU A 124 -14.78 -8.63 -5.57
N ARG A 125 -13.77 -8.56 -4.71
CA ARG A 125 -13.96 -8.71 -3.27
C ARG A 125 -14.47 -7.45 -2.59
N SER A 126 -14.25 -6.30 -3.21
CA SER A 126 -14.76 -5.01 -2.75
C SER A 126 -16.22 -4.81 -3.16
N PRO A 127 -17.03 -4.17 -2.32
CA PRO A 127 -18.43 -3.86 -2.65
C PRO A 127 -18.52 -2.70 -3.68
N LYS A 128 -19.74 -2.41 -4.12
CA LYS A 128 -20.01 -1.32 -5.08
C LYS A 128 -19.70 0.09 -4.54
N GLU A 129 -19.55 0.24 -3.24
CA GLU A 129 -19.15 1.48 -2.56
C GLU A 129 -17.64 1.74 -2.59
N ALA A 130 -16.86 0.81 -3.15
CA ALA A 130 -15.42 0.89 -3.35
C ALA A 130 -15.06 0.73 -4.83
N PRO A 131 -13.81 1.05 -5.24
CA PRO A 131 -13.34 0.80 -6.59
C PRO A 131 -13.42 -0.70 -6.93
N SER A 132 -14.33 -1.07 -7.84
CA SER A 132 -14.57 -2.47 -8.21
C SER A 132 -15.34 -2.61 -9.51
N PHE A 133 -15.31 -3.79 -10.13
CA PHE A 133 -16.17 -4.14 -11.26
C PHE A 133 -17.66 -4.16 -10.91
N HIS A 134 -18.04 -4.22 -9.63
CA HIS A 134 -19.44 -4.05 -9.22
C HIS A 134 -19.98 -2.64 -9.49
N THR A 135 -19.09 -1.66 -9.63
CA THR A 135 -19.44 -0.28 -9.97
C THR A 135 -19.27 0.00 -11.45
N SER A 136 -18.15 -0.41 -12.04
CA SER A 136 -17.84 -0.21 -13.46
C SER A 136 -16.73 -1.17 -13.90
N ASP A 137 -16.74 -1.53 -15.17
CA ASP A 137 -15.68 -2.26 -15.86
C ASP A 137 -14.61 -1.34 -16.49
N SER A 138 -14.69 -0.05 -16.19
CA SER A 138 -13.80 0.99 -16.70
C SER A 138 -13.49 1.97 -15.57
N TRP A 139 -12.20 2.22 -15.32
CA TRP A 139 -11.74 3.09 -14.23
C TRP A 139 -10.55 3.93 -14.66
N LEU A 140 -10.64 5.21 -14.39
CA LEU A 140 -9.57 6.20 -14.48
C LEU A 140 -9.30 6.77 -13.10
N VAL A 141 -8.05 6.86 -12.71
CA VAL A 141 -7.64 7.33 -11.38
C VAL A 141 -6.48 8.31 -11.47
N ARG A 142 -6.38 9.17 -10.50
CA ARG A 142 -5.24 10.07 -10.32
C ARG A 142 -3.97 9.27 -10.07
N GLU A 143 -2.86 9.73 -10.64
CA GLU A 143 -1.55 9.07 -10.49
C GLU A 143 -1.09 9.01 -9.03
N ASP A 144 -1.40 10.02 -8.21
CA ASP A 144 -0.98 10.11 -6.80
C ASP A 144 -1.66 9.09 -5.87
N ARG A 145 -2.72 8.41 -6.32
CA ARG A 145 -3.31 7.27 -5.60
C ARG A 145 -2.52 5.98 -5.72
N LEU A 146 -1.63 5.92 -6.69
CA LEU A 146 -0.92 4.70 -7.09
C LEU A 146 0.46 4.65 -6.47
N SER A 147 0.86 3.50 -5.98
CA SER A 147 2.22 3.26 -5.48
C SER A 147 3.28 3.34 -6.60
N THR A 148 2.84 3.25 -7.85
CA THR A 148 3.56 3.61 -9.07
C THR A 148 2.54 4.19 -10.06
N PRO A 149 2.78 5.32 -10.75
CA PRO A 149 1.84 5.93 -11.70
C PRO A 149 1.76 5.11 -13.00
N MET A 150 1.16 3.91 -12.89
CA MET A 150 1.11 2.87 -13.91
C MET A 150 -0.25 2.20 -13.95
N THR A 151 -0.68 1.82 -15.16
CA THR A 151 -1.76 0.85 -15.37
C THR A 151 -1.28 -0.27 -16.26
N THR A 152 -1.62 -1.51 -15.92
CA THR A 152 -1.30 -2.71 -16.69
C THR A 152 -2.57 -3.47 -17.02
N ILE A 153 -2.70 -3.92 -18.27
CA ILE A 153 -3.68 -4.91 -18.74
C ILE A 153 -2.95 -6.24 -18.93
N PHE A 154 -3.42 -7.29 -18.29
CA PHE A 154 -2.91 -8.65 -18.46
C PHE A 154 -3.94 -9.50 -19.18
N ASP A 155 -3.62 -9.94 -20.38
CA ASP A 155 -4.40 -10.91 -21.17
C ASP A 155 -4.11 -12.32 -20.66
N GLU A 156 -5.04 -12.90 -19.90
CA GLU A 156 -4.89 -14.24 -19.34
C GLU A 156 -4.82 -15.34 -20.40
N LYS A 157 -5.45 -15.12 -21.55
CA LYS A 157 -5.52 -16.09 -22.64
C LYS A 157 -4.21 -16.18 -23.41
N ASN A 158 -3.65 -15.03 -23.77
CA ASN A 158 -2.44 -14.95 -24.58
C ASN A 158 -1.15 -14.82 -23.76
N LYS A 159 -1.27 -14.73 -22.42
CA LYS A 159 -0.13 -14.60 -21.48
C LYS A 159 0.75 -13.40 -21.79
N LYS A 160 0.12 -12.27 -22.09
CA LYS A 160 0.76 -11.00 -22.40
C LYS A 160 0.25 -9.89 -21.50
N SER A 161 1.11 -8.95 -21.18
CA SER A 161 0.73 -7.71 -20.52
C SER A 161 1.19 -6.50 -21.31
N ILE A 162 0.40 -5.43 -21.22
CA ILE A 162 0.73 -4.12 -21.73
C ILE A 162 0.53 -3.10 -20.60
N SER A 163 1.52 -2.27 -20.37
CA SER A 163 1.51 -1.24 -19.30
C SER A 163 1.69 0.14 -19.89
N VAL A 164 1.09 1.14 -19.25
CA VAL A 164 1.44 2.56 -19.44
C VAL A 164 1.95 3.12 -18.13
N THR A 165 3.06 3.86 -18.20
CA THR A 165 3.68 4.49 -17.04
C THR A 165 4.01 5.95 -17.36
N ARG A 166 3.70 6.87 -16.47
CA ARG A 166 4.07 8.26 -16.61
C ARG A 166 5.56 8.46 -16.38
N ILE A 167 6.23 9.16 -17.31
CA ILE A 167 7.61 9.61 -17.18
C ILE A 167 7.58 11.12 -16.97
N ALA A 168 7.75 11.57 -15.74
CA ALA A 168 7.67 12.98 -15.41
C ALA A 168 8.56 13.33 -14.21
N GLU A 169 8.98 14.58 -14.16
CA GLU A 169 9.44 15.23 -12.95
C GLU A 169 8.21 15.78 -12.22
N PHE A 170 8.00 15.31 -10.99
CA PHE A 170 6.84 15.70 -10.18
C PHE A 170 7.29 16.76 -9.17
N GLU A 171 7.21 18.04 -9.55
CA GLU A 171 7.73 19.15 -8.74
C GLU A 171 6.66 20.11 -8.24
N ASP A 172 5.69 20.44 -9.11
CA ASP A 172 4.66 21.46 -8.82
C ASP A 172 3.31 20.80 -8.50
N GLU A 173 2.63 21.30 -7.48
CA GLU A 173 1.28 20.86 -7.16
C GLU A 173 0.39 22.01 -6.70
N ALA A 174 -0.78 22.14 -7.32
CA ALA A 174 -1.78 23.12 -6.96
C ALA A 174 -2.68 22.60 -5.82
N LEU A 175 -2.84 23.39 -4.79
CA LEU A 175 -3.80 23.09 -3.74
C LEU A 175 -5.23 23.18 -4.31
N THR A 176 -6.00 22.10 -4.20
CA THR A 176 -7.40 22.04 -4.62
C THR A 176 -8.28 21.43 -3.54
N THR A 177 -9.49 21.97 -3.40
CA THR A 177 -10.50 21.46 -2.45
C THR A 177 -11.71 20.84 -3.16
N HIS A 178 -11.74 20.89 -4.49
CA HIS A 178 -12.84 20.31 -5.26
C HIS A 178 -12.70 18.79 -5.36
N LYS A 179 -13.81 18.09 -5.22
CA LYS A 179 -13.85 16.62 -5.14
C LYS A 179 -14.71 15.97 -6.22
N GLU A 180 -15.37 16.77 -7.07
CA GLU A 180 -16.27 16.28 -8.12
C GLU A 180 -16.46 17.33 -9.21
N GLY A 181 -16.88 16.86 -10.39
CA GLY A 181 -17.20 17.69 -11.53
C GLY A 181 -15.99 18.26 -12.25
N GLU A 182 -16.18 19.33 -12.96
CA GLU A 182 -15.15 20.04 -13.71
C GLU A 182 -14.42 21.04 -12.83
N VAL A 183 -13.11 20.87 -12.67
CA VAL A 183 -12.26 21.63 -11.75
C VAL A 183 -11.24 22.47 -12.52
N ILE A 184 -11.36 23.78 -12.46
CA ILE A 184 -10.31 24.69 -12.93
C ILE A 184 -9.26 24.82 -11.84
N LEU A 185 -8.02 24.42 -12.16
CA LEU A 185 -6.91 24.47 -11.22
C LEU A 185 -6.46 25.91 -10.98
N SER A 186 -6.22 26.25 -9.71
CA SER A 186 -5.75 27.59 -9.31
C SER A 186 -4.25 27.82 -9.57
N GLY A 187 -3.52 26.76 -9.90
CA GLY A 187 -2.09 26.77 -10.17
C GLY A 187 -1.68 25.57 -10.98
N LYS A 188 -0.38 25.28 -11.03
CA LYS A 188 0.15 24.13 -11.74
C LYS A 188 -0.04 22.84 -10.93
N THR A 189 -0.26 21.73 -11.64
CA THR A 189 -0.15 20.38 -11.10
C THR A 189 0.83 19.57 -11.95
N SER A 190 1.49 18.60 -11.39
CA SER A 190 2.25 17.59 -12.13
C SER A 190 1.49 16.27 -12.25
N ILE A 191 0.34 16.15 -11.58
CA ILE A 191 -0.45 14.92 -11.51
C ILE A 191 -1.33 14.77 -12.75
N GLY A 192 -1.18 13.64 -13.44
CA GLY A 192 -2.06 13.16 -14.49
C GLY A 192 -3.03 12.09 -13.99
N TYR A 193 -3.52 11.30 -14.94
CA TYR A 193 -4.36 10.14 -14.67
C TYR A 193 -3.95 8.95 -15.53
N THR A 194 -4.27 7.77 -15.05
CA THR A 194 -4.12 6.51 -15.79
C THR A 194 -5.25 5.56 -15.43
N GLY A 195 -5.50 4.57 -16.27
CA GLY A 195 -6.53 3.58 -16.01
C GLY A 195 -6.78 2.66 -17.20
N PHE A 196 -7.88 1.95 -17.12
CA PHE A 196 -8.34 1.04 -18.17
C PHE A 196 -9.82 1.27 -18.49
N GLU A 197 -10.18 1.03 -19.74
CA GLU A 197 -11.55 1.18 -20.23
C GLU A 197 -11.96 -0.01 -21.11
N ASN A 198 -13.25 -0.31 -21.09
CA ASN A 198 -13.89 -1.23 -22.03
C ASN A 198 -14.36 -0.45 -23.25
N VAL A 199 -13.57 -0.42 -24.32
CA VAL A 199 -13.93 0.27 -25.56
C VAL A 199 -14.45 -0.74 -26.58
N SER A 200 -15.78 -0.85 -26.67
CA SER A 200 -16.44 -1.80 -27.59
C SER A 200 -15.99 -3.26 -27.42
N GLY A 201 -15.80 -3.70 -26.19
CA GLY A 201 -15.37 -5.06 -25.86
C GLY A 201 -13.86 -5.29 -25.89
N THR A 202 -13.08 -4.25 -26.16
CA THR A 202 -11.61 -4.28 -26.18
C THR A 202 -11.04 -3.65 -24.91
N ALA A 203 -10.09 -4.32 -24.25
CA ALA A 203 -9.36 -3.76 -23.13
C ALA A 203 -8.43 -2.64 -23.65
N THR A 204 -8.55 -1.45 -23.04
CA THR A 204 -7.87 -0.25 -23.52
C THR A 204 -7.20 0.46 -22.35
N LEU A 205 -5.91 0.76 -22.48
CA LEU A 205 -5.22 1.68 -21.57
C LEU A 205 -5.67 3.09 -21.86
N SER A 206 -5.95 3.88 -20.80
CA SER A 206 -6.33 5.28 -20.90
C SER A 206 -5.50 6.10 -19.94
N PHE A 207 -4.91 7.19 -20.41
CA PHE A 207 -4.02 8.05 -19.63
C PHE A 207 -4.06 9.48 -20.14
N GLY A 208 -3.62 10.41 -19.32
CA GLY A 208 -3.65 11.82 -19.72
C GLY A 208 -3.24 12.80 -18.63
N TYR A 209 -3.49 14.09 -18.89
CA TYR A 209 -3.08 15.18 -18.02
C TYR A 209 -3.97 16.42 -18.25
N PRO A 210 -4.29 17.21 -17.21
CA PRO A 210 -4.13 16.92 -15.78
C PRO A 210 -5.06 15.79 -15.31
N TYR A 211 -5.12 15.55 -14.00
CA TYR A 211 -5.84 14.42 -13.45
C TYR A 211 -7.33 14.36 -13.77
N LYS A 212 -7.83 13.14 -13.88
CA LYS A 212 -9.22 12.76 -14.06
C LYS A 212 -9.51 11.49 -13.26
N GLU A 213 -10.69 11.39 -12.65
CA GLU A 213 -11.18 10.16 -12.04
C GLU A 213 -12.59 9.86 -12.54
N ALA A 214 -12.80 8.67 -13.06
CA ALA A 214 -14.08 8.23 -13.62
C ALA A 214 -14.24 6.70 -13.45
N PRO A 215 -15.45 6.17 -13.31
CA PRO A 215 -16.74 6.87 -13.28
C PRO A 215 -17.02 7.54 -11.93
N LYS A 216 -16.19 7.27 -10.94
CA LYS A 216 -16.30 7.77 -9.57
C LYS A 216 -14.93 8.20 -9.05
N THR A 217 -14.95 9.09 -8.07
CA THR A 217 -13.77 9.52 -7.31
C THR A 217 -13.77 8.83 -5.96
N TYR A 218 -12.66 8.20 -5.59
CA TYR A 218 -12.47 7.67 -4.25
C TYR A 218 -12.29 8.81 -3.25
N ILE A 219 -13.05 8.81 -2.15
CA ILE A 219 -12.97 9.82 -1.09
C ILE A 219 -12.35 9.24 0.18
N ARG A 220 -12.83 8.07 0.59
CA ARG A 220 -12.38 7.31 1.76
C ARG A 220 -13.01 5.93 1.72
N LYS A 221 -12.66 5.08 2.67
CA LYS A 221 -13.25 3.74 2.82
C LYS A 221 -14.77 3.75 2.61
N LEU A 222 -15.23 2.92 1.68
CA LEU A 222 -16.65 2.74 1.33
C LEU A 222 -17.38 4.05 0.98
N THR A 223 -16.66 5.02 0.43
CA THR A 223 -17.24 6.30 0.01
C THR A 223 -16.67 6.74 -1.33
N LEU A 224 -17.52 6.75 -2.35
CA LEU A 224 -17.24 7.25 -3.68
C LEU A 224 -18.04 8.52 -3.94
N ALA A 225 -17.39 9.52 -4.55
CA ALA A 225 -18.04 10.73 -5.10
C ALA A 225 -18.27 10.59 -6.60
N PRO A 226 -19.04 11.49 -7.24
CA PRO A 226 -19.06 11.61 -8.70
C PRO A 226 -17.68 11.80 -9.31
N SER A 227 -17.58 11.63 -10.61
CA SER A 227 -16.33 11.83 -11.38
C SER A 227 -15.76 13.25 -11.22
N VAL A 228 -14.44 13.35 -11.39
CA VAL A 228 -13.74 14.64 -11.45
C VAL A 228 -12.92 14.72 -12.73
N GLU A 229 -12.86 15.92 -13.32
CA GLU A 229 -11.99 16.24 -14.44
C GLU A 229 -11.36 17.61 -14.19
N ALA A 230 -10.03 17.65 -14.09
CA ALA A 230 -9.29 18.88 -13.84
C ALA A 230 -8.86 19.55 -15.15
N TYR A 231 -8.77 20.86 -15.11
CA TYR A 231 -8.34 21.70 -16.25
C TYR A 231 -7.17 22.57 -15.84
N GLN A 232 -6.02 22.35 -16.49
CA GLN A 232 -4.81 23.12 -16.30
C GLN A 232 -4.82 24.35 -17.21
N PHE A 233 -4.43 25.48 -16.65
CA PHE A 233 -4.21 26.70 -17.43
C PHE A 233 -2.87 26.66 -18.15
N LEU A 234 -2.87 27.00 -19.43
CA LEU A 234 -1.68 27.25 -20.24
C LEU A 234 -1.80 28.61 -20.92
N LYS A 235 -0.84 29.48 -20.62
CA LYS A 235 -0.83 30.83 -21.16
C LYS A 235 -0.38 30.82 -22.62
N LYS A 236 -0.89 31.74 -23.41
CA LYS A 236 -0.47 31.95 -24.80
C LYS A 236 1.05 31.98 -24.93
N GLY A 237 1.57 31.15 -25.83
CA GLY A 237 3.00 31.01 -26.11
C GLY A 237 3.75 30.05 -25.16
N GLU A 238 3.12 29.57 -24.09
CA GLU A 238 3.72 28.52 -23.24
C GLU A 238 3.69 27.17 -23.95
N THR A 239 4.67 26.34 -23.62
CA THR A 239 4.80 24.96 -24.10
C THR A 239 4.76 24.01 -22.93
N LEU A 240 4.05 22.91 -23.08
CA LEU A 240 4.01 21.79 -22.15
C LEU A 240 4.53 20.53 -22.85
N THR A 241 5.35 19.76 -22.14
CA THR A 241 5.80 18.44 -22.59
C THR A 241 5.31 17.38 -21.61
N LEU A 242 4.71 16.31 -22.15
CA LEU A 242 4.22 15.17 -21.40
C LEU A 242 4.81 13.91 -21.99
N THR A 243 5.23 12.97 -21.14
CA THR A 243 5.87 11.76 -21.59
C THR A 243 5.30 10.53 -20.84
N TRP A 244 5.01 9.49 -21.61
CA TRP A 244 4.61 8.18 -21.11
C TRP A 244 5.43 7.09 -21.77
N GLU A 245 5.52 5.97 -21.09
CA GLU A 245 6.15 4.77 -21.62
C GLU A 245 5.13 3.64 -21.68
N ILE A 246 5.03 3.01 -22.86
CA ILE A 246 4.26 1.80 -23.07
C ILE A 246 5.22 0.62 -23.07
N HIS A 247 4.95 -0.35 -22.22
CA HIS A 247 5.79 -1.53 -22.06
C HIS A 247 4.98 -2.82 -22.21
N GLU A 248 5.41 -3.71 -23.10
CA GLU A 248 4.81 -5.03 -23.32
C GLU A 248 5.70 -6.14 -22.78
N THR A 249 5.12 -7.10 -22.07
CA THR A 249 5.85 -8.30 -21.64
C THR A 249 5.00 -9.55 -21.78
N ALA A 250 5.66 -10.72 -21.81
CA ALA A 250 4.99 -12.00 -21.58
C ALA A 250 4.97 -12.27 -20.08
N ALA A 251 3.86 -12.75 -19.53
CA ALA A 251 3.74 -13.15 -18.15
C ALA A 251 2.98 -14.48 -18.04
N GLU A 252 3.44 -15.37 -17.18
CA GLU A 252 2.86 -16.71 -17.04
C GLU A 252 1.49 -16.68 -16.36
N ASP A 253 1.36 -15.82 -15.34
CA ASP A 253 0.13 -15.60 -14.58
C ASP A 253 0.08 -14.15 -14.07
N PHE A 254 -1.00 -13.78 -13.40
CA PHE A 254 -1.17 -12.44 -12.87
C PHE A 254 -0.12 -12.09 -11.79
N SER A 255 0.35 -13.06 -11.02
CA SER A 255 1.41 -12.84 -10.04
C SER A 255 2.76 -12.51 -10.71
N ASP A 256 3.06 -13.18 -11.83
CA ASP A 256 4.27 -12.88 -12.62
C ASP A 256 4.14 -11.52 -13.31
N CYS A 257 2.93 -11.16 -13.78
CA CYS A 257 2.64 -9.83 -14.32
C CYS A 257 2.92 -8.73 -13.26
N VAL A 258 2.42 -8.89 -12.03
CA VAL A 258 2.67 -7.94 -10.92
C VAL A 258 4.16 -7.86 -10.58
N LYS A 259 4.85 -9.00 -10.53
CA LYS A 259 6.31 -9.05 -10.30
C LYS A 259 7.06 -8.25 -11.36
N GLN A 260 6.84 -8.53 -12.64
CA GLN A 260 7.53 -7.86 -13.75
C GLN A 260 7.24 -6.36 -13.77
N ALA A 261 5.98 -5.96 -13.52
CA ALA A 261 5.60 -4.56 -13.40
C ALA A 261 6.30 -3.86 -12.22
N TRP A 262 6.46 -4.53 -11.07
CA TRP A 262 7.21 -4.00 -9.95
C TRP A 262 8.70 -3.88 -10.25
N GLU A 263 9.32 -4.91 -10.82
CA GLU A 263 10.74 -4.88 -11.23
C GLU A 263 11.02 -3.75 -12.22
N TYR A 264 10.15 -3.60 -13.23
CA TYR A 264 10.22 -2.50 -14.18
C TYR A 264 10.11 -1.13 -13.49
N SER A 265 9.12 -0.94 -12.62
CA SER A 265 8.93 0.33 -11.93
C SER A 265 10.09 0.66 -10.98
N TYR A 266 10.63 -0.35 -10.28
CA TYR A 266 11.81 -0.16 -9.44
C TYR A 266 13.03 0.28 -10.26
N ASP A 267 13.28 -0.38 -11.39
CA ASP A 267 14.42 -0.06 -12.25
C ASP A 267 14.26 1.30 -12.96
N LEU A 268 13.01 1.73 -13.19
CA LEU A 268 12.69 3.05 -13.76
C LEU A 268 12.93 4.19 -12.74
N TYR A 269 12.32 4.09 -11.57
CA TYR A 269 12.36 5.16 -10.56
C TYR A 269 13.60 5.10 -9.67
N LYS A 270 14.23 3.95 -9.52
CA LYS A 270 15.45 3.73 -8.70
C LYS A 270 15.35 4.40 -7.34
N PRO A 271 14.33 4.08 -6.54
CA PRO A 271 14.10 4.75 -5.28
C PRO A 271 15.31 4.60 -4.36
N THR A 272 15.73 5.70 -3.76
CA THR A 272 16.85 5.75 -2.81
C THR A 272 16.32 6.01 -1.38
N PRO A 273 17.05 5.61 -0.33
CA PRO A 273 16.70 5.94 1.03
C PRO A 273 16.45 7.44 1.23
N VAL A 274 15.54 7.79 2.12
CA VAL A 274 15.24 9.16 2.51
C VAL A 274 16.23 9.59 3.59
N GLU A 275 16.85 10.73 3.43
CA GLU A 275 17.70 11.28 4.47
C GLU A 275 16.86 11.73 5.67
N THR A 276 17.21 11.22 6.84
CA THR A 276 16.60 11.60 8.12
C THR A 276 17.67 11.78 9.19
N SER A 277 17.42 12.69 10.14
CA SER A 277 18.35 12.95 11.25
C SER A 277 18.29 11.91 12.37
N TYR A 278 17.45 10.87 12.23
CA TYR A 278 17.23 9.87 13.26
C TYR A 278 18.07 8.63 13.07
N THR A 279 18.87 8.30 14.08
CA THR A 279 19.47 6.98 14.24
C THR A 279 18.46 6.02 14.83
N ASP A 280 18.70 4.71 14.68
CA ASP A 280 17.86 3.67 15.28
C ASP A 280 17.77 3.82 16.81
N GLU A 281 18.86 4.24 17.45
CA GLU A 281 18.91 4.47 18.89
C GLU A 281 18.03 5.64 19.31
N ILE A 282 18.09 6.78 18.62
CA ILE A 282 17.22 7.94 18.88
C ILE A 282 15.76 7.55 18.72
N MET A 283 15.42 6.79 17.68
CA MET A 283 14.05 6.33 17.48
C MET A 283 13.59 5.43 18.63
N LYS A 284 14.39 4.45 19.04
CA LYS A 284 14.06 3.58 20.19
C LYS A 284 13.91 4.37 21.48
N ASP A 285 14.73 5.38 21.73
CA ASP A 285 14.59 6.27 22.88
C ASP A 285 13.26 7.03 22.85
N VAL A 286 12.90 7.64 21.71
CA VAL A 286 11.64 8.37 21.56
C VAL A 286 10.44 7.45 21.76
N LEU A 287 10.44 6.26 21.13
CA LEU A 287 9.35 5.29 21.24
C LEU A 287 9.25 4.71 22.66
N SER A 288 10.39 4.43 23.33
CA SER A 288 10.40 3.90 24.70
C SER A 288 9.88 4.92 25.72
N ASN A 289 10.16 6.21 25.53
CA ASN A 289 9.59 7.26 26.36
C ASN A 289 8.06 7.35 26.16
N PHE A 290 7.58 7.19 24.93
CA PHE A 290 6.15 7.13 24.66
C PHE A 290 5.48 5.90 25.31
N PHE A 291 6.15 4.76 25.43
CA PHE A 291 5.63 3.63 26.21
C PHE A 291 5.34 4.06 27.65
N VAL A 292 6.27 4.74 28.32
CA VAL A 292 6.07 5.21 29.70
C VAL A 292 4.94 6.23 29.79
N GLU A 293 4.87 7.18 28.85
CA GLU A 293 3.86 8.23 28.85
C GLU A 293 2.45 7.73 28.53
N SER A 294 2.32 6.64 27.76
CA SER A 294 1.05 6.01 27.40
C SER A 294 0.68 4.82 28.28
N TYR A 295 1.42 4.61 29.37
CA TYR A 295 1.16 3.52 30.29
C TYR A 295 -0.13 3.73 31.09
N VAL A 296 -1.01 2.74 31.06
CA VAL A 296 -2.27 2.71 31.81
C VAL A 296 -2.16 1.67 32.90
N ASP A 297 -2.26 2.08 34.17
CA ASP A 297 -2.10 1.21 35.34
C ASP A 297 -3.26 1.26 36.35
N ASP A 298 -4.27 2.07 36.10
CA ASP A 298 -5.47 2.23 36.92
C ASP A 298 -6.57 1.20 36.59
N THR A 299 -6.26 0.20 35.77
CA THR A 299 -7.16 -0.86 35.31
C THR A 299 -6.64 -2.25 35.71
N PRO A 300 -7.52 -3.30 35.81
CA PRO A 300 -7.05 -4.67 36.10
C PRO A 300 -5.98 -5.14 35.12
N THR A 301 -6.20 -5.00 33.80
CA THR A 301 -5.19 -5.25 32.75
C THR A 301 -4.46 -3.97 32.45
N LYS A 302 -3.12 -4.00 32.45
CA LYS A 302 -2.27 -2.84 32.15
C LYS A 302 -1.97 -2.74 30.66
N TYR A 303 -1.76 -1.55 30.14
CA TYR A 303 -1.54 -1.30 28.70
C TYR A 303 -0.39 -0.35 28.43
N TYR A 304 0.35 -0.59 27.35
CA TYR A 304 1.17 0.39 26.64
C TYR A 304 0.55 0.68 25.28
N SER A 305 0.33 1.96 24.97
CA SER A 305 -0.02 2.41 23.61
C SER A 305 -1.16 1.65 22.92
N GLY A 306 -1.75 0.66 23.58
CA GLY A 306 -2.83 -0.18 23.07
C GLY A 306 -4.21 0.32 23.44
N VAL A 307 -4.35 1.60 23.78
CA VAL A 307 -5.60 2.27 24.10
C VAL A 307 -5.89 3.36 23.08
N GLU A 308 -7.18 3.63 22.84
CA GLU A 308 -7.58 4.74 21.98
C GLU A 308 -7.20 6.08 22.60
N LEU A 309 -6.45 6.86 21.83
CA LEU A 309 -6.01 8.21 22.19
C LEU A 309 -6.46 9.22 21.15
N ARG A 310 -6.75 10.45 21.58
CA ARG A 310 -6.93 11.58 20.65
C ARG A 310 -5.60 12.04 20.11
N THR A 311 -5.49 12.15 18.79
CA THR A 311 -4.27 12.58 18.10
C THR A 311 -3.77 13.95 18.57
N ALA A 312 -4.69 14.91 18.75
CA ALA A 312 -4.35 16.28 19.09
C ALA A 312 -4.06 16.54 20.57
N THR A 313 -4.47 15.67 21.50
CA THR A 313 -4.38 15.91 22.94
C THR A 313 -3.73 14.78 23.73
N CYS A 314 -3.64 13.57 23.13
CA CYS A 314 -3.28 12.33 23.80
C CYS A 314 -4.26 11.95 24.94
N GLU A 315 -5.50 12.45 24.89
CA GLU A 315 -6.56 12.07 25.81
C GLU A 315 -6.91 10.58 25.63
N ASN A 316 -6.91 9.85 26.74
CA ASN A 316 -7.28 8.44 26.77
C ASN A 316 -8.80 8.30 26.80
N LEU A 317 -9.36 7.50 25.87
CA LEU A 317 -10.80 7.32 25.70
C LEU A 317 -11.34 6.06 26.38
N ASP A 318 -10.55 5.40 27.23
CA ASP A 318 -10.97 4.28 28.09
C ASP A 318 -11.34 3.00 27.31
N VAL A 319 -10.83 2.86 26.11
CA VAL A 319 -10.96 1.69 25.27
C VAL A 319 -9.60 1.09 24.97
N ALA A 320 -9.34 -0.12 25.47
CA ALA A 320 -8.23 -0.93 25.02
C ALA A 320 -8.69 -1.64 23.74
N GLU A 321 -8.12 -1.29 22.63
CA GLU A 321 -8.56 -1.77 21.36
C GLU A 321 -7.64 -2.92 20.90
N VAL A 322 -8.09 -3.68 20.28
CA VAL A 322 -8.12 -4.89 19.73
C VAL A 322 -7.10 -5.14 18.61
N GLY A 323 -6.54 -5.65 18.03
CA GLY A 323 -5.41 -5.84 17.15
C GLY A 323 -4.17 -5.39 17.87
N PHE A 324 -4.46 -4.61 18.86
CA PHE A 324 -3.52 -3.98 19.77
C PHE A 324 -3.28 -4.80 21.03
N VAL A 325 -4.11 -5.77 21.34
CA VAL A 325 -3.86 -6.68 22.46
C VAL A 325 -2.50 -7.38 22.33
N GLY A 326 -2.24 -7.93 21.16
CA GLY A 326 -0.95 -8.54 20.84
C GLY A 326 0.17 -7.50 20.72
N ARG A 327 -0.15 -6.34 20.20
CA ARG A 327 0.85 -5.25 20.08
C ARG A 327 1.17 -4.60 21.42
N THR A 328 0.22 -4.55 22.36
CA THR A 328 0.51 -4.17 23.74
C THR A 328 1.53 -5.12 24.37
N LEU A 329 1.36 -6.42 24.21
CA LEU A 329 2.30 -7.42 24.70
C LEU A 329 3.65 -7.40 23.96
N LEU A 330 3.64 -7.15 22.65
CA LEU A 330 4.87 -6.97 21.88
C LEU A 330 5.62 -5.70 22.29
N ASN A 331 4.91 -4.60 22.52
CA ASN A 331 5.51 -3.35 23.05
C ASN A 331 6.03 -3.54 24.47
N ALA A 332 5.34 -4.30 25.32
CA ALA A 332 5.85 -4.68 26.64
C ALA A 332 7.15 -5.50 26.53
N PHE A 333 7.21 -6.45 25.62
CA PHE A 333 8.43 -7.20 25.34
C PHE A 333 9.56 -6.28 24.82
N ASN A 334 9.27 -5.39 23.87
CA ASN A 334 10.21 -4.42 23.36
C ASN A 334 10.76 -3.51 24.47
N ALA A 335 9.87 -3.06 25.36
CA ALA A 335 10.24 -2.25 26.52
C ALA A 335 11.10 -3.02 27.53
N LEU A 336 10.80 -4.29 27.78
CA LEU A 336 11.59 -5.16 28.66
C LEU A 336 13.01 -5.35 28.13
N GLU A 337 13.13 -5.81 26.88
CA GLU A 337 14.43 -6.05 26.23
C GLU A 337 15.29 -4.80 26.20
N TYR A 338 14.73 -3.68 25.77
CA TYR A 338 15.42 -2.40 25.71
C TYR A 338 15.75 -1.85 27.10
N GLY A 339 14.79 -1.95 28.03
CA GLY A 339 14.95 -1.52 29.42
C GLY A 339 16.06 -2.25 30.16
N GLU A 340 16.18 -3.57 29.99
CA GLU A 340 17.30 -4.34 30.55
C GLU A 340 18.63 -3.93 29.91
N GLY A 341 18.67 -3.79 28.58
CA GLY A 341 19.88 -3.38 27.86
C GLY A 341 20.35 -1.96 28.19
N LYS A 342 19.44 -1.04 28.49
CA LYS A 342 19.72 0.37 28.83
C LYS A 342 19.64 0.68 30.33
N GLN A 343 19.39 -0.31 31.16
CA GLN A 343 19.23 -0.16 32.64
C GLN A 343 18.07 0.81 33.00
N ARG A 344 16.99 0.83 32.21
CA ARG A 344 15.77 1.59 32.43
C ARG A 344 14.78 0.80 33.28
N ALA A 345 14.89 0.95 34.59
CA ALA A 345 14.06 0.23 35.57
C ALA A 345 12.55 0.51 35.42
N ASP A 346 12.16 1.68 34.96
CA ASP A 346 10.78 2.06 34.68
C ASP A 346 10.17 1.19 33.54
N LEU A 347 10.89 1.01 32.45
CA LEU A 347 10.47 0.16 31.33
C LEU A 347 10.32 -1.30 31.76
N VAL A 348 11.32 -1.83 32.46
CA VAL A 348 11.31 -3.22 32.96
C VAL A 348 10.15 -3.46 33.92
N LYS A 349 9.92 -2.55 34.87
CA LYS A 349 8.81 -2.63 35.83
C LYS A 349 7.46 -2.65 35.13
N ASN A 350 7.22 -1.70 34.23
CA ASN A 350 5.95 -1.56 33.55
C ASN A 350 5.67 -2.76 32.62
N ALA A 351 6.70 -3.22 31.90
CA ALA A 351 6.59 -4.42 31.05
C ALA A 351 6.19 -5.67 31.83
N ASN A 352 6.86 -5.94 32.95
CA ASN A 352 6.50 -7.06 33.81
C ASN A 352 5.07 -6.92 34.36
N SER A 353 4.66 -5.72 34.79
CA SER A 353 3.29 -5.47 35.26
C SER A 353 2.25 -5.73 34.15
N ILE A 354 2.56 -5.45 32.88
CA ILE A 354 1.67 -5.75 31.76
C ILE A 354 1.54 -7.26 31.60
N PHE A 355 2.65 -8.02 31.53
CA PHE A 355 2.61 -9.47 31.38
C PHE A 355 1.85 -10.15 32.54
N ASP A 356 2.11 -9.73 33.78
CA ASP A 356 1.44 -10.27 34.97
C ASP A 356 -0.06 -9.97 34.94
N SER A 357 -0.45 -8.75 34.58
CA SER A 357 -1.86 -8.33 34.53
C SER A 357 -2.64 -9.03 33.40
N TYR A 358 -2.02 -9.22 32.24
CA TYR A 358 -2.64 -9.98 31.14
C TYR A 358 -2.83 -11.45 31.51
N LEU A 359 -1.87 -12.06 32.20
CA LEU A 359 -1.98 -13.45 32.64
C LEU A 359 -3.17 -13.64 33.60
N GLN A 360 -3.46 -12.64 34.43
CA GLN A 360 -4.54 -12.67 35.42
C GLN A 360 -5.90 -12.24 34.86
N HIS A 361 -5.93 -11.22 34.01
CA HIS A 361 -7.16 -10.50 33.64
C HIS A 361 -7.41 -10.38 32.13
N GLY A 362 -6.42 -10.68 31.29
CA GLY A 362 -6.43 -10.41 29.84
C GLY A 362 -7.16 -11.47 29.00
N PHE A 363 -7.83 -12.46 29.62
CA PHE A 363 -8.42 -13.58 28.90
C PHE A 363 -9.92 -13.71 29.12
N SER A 364 -10.64 -14.17 28.07
CA SER A 364 -12.01 -14.63 28.16
C SER A 364 -12.13 -15.93 28.94
N GLU A 365 -13.37 -16.35 29.26
CA GLU A 365 -13.65 -17.63 29.93
C GLU A 365 -13.13 -18.83 29.13
N ALA A 366 -13.18 -18.76 27.81
CA ALA A 366 -12.65 -19.80 26.91
C ALA A 366 -11.11 -19.80 26.80
N GLY A 367 -10.46 -18.78 27.34
CA GLY A 367 -8.99 -18.66 27.35
C GLY A 367 -8.39 -17.96 26.15
N PHE A 368 -9.19 -17.23 25.36
CA PHE A 368 -8.72 -16.31 24.31
C PHE A 368 -8.41 -14.93 24.88
N PHE A 369 -7.51 -14.19 24.26
CA PHE A 369 -7.27 -12.80 24.64
C PHE A 369 -8.55 -11.96 24.49
N ASN A 370 -8.82 -11.11 25.48
CA ASN A 370 -9.83 -10.07 25.36
C ASN A 370 -9.36 -9.03 24.34
N GLU A 371 -10.15 -8.83 23.30
CA GLU A 371 -9.72 -8.02 22.16
C GLU A 371 -10.15 -6.56 22.24
N VAL A 372 -11.36 -6.24 22.62
CA VAL A 372 -11.86 -4.88 22.86
C VAL A 372 -12.38 -4.76 24.27
N VAL A 373 -11.79 -3.90 25.05
CA VAL A 373 -12.10 -3.73 26.47
C VAL A 373 -12.44 -2.27 26.76
N HIS A 374 -13.70 -1.98 27.03
CA HIS A 374 -14.15 -0.68 27.52
C HIS A 374 -14.00 -0.68 29.04
N TYR A 375 -12.83 -0.37 29.54
CA TYR A 375 -12.48 -0.68 30.92
C TYR A 375 -13.20 0.18 31.97
N LYS A 376 -13.56 1.43 31.69
CA LYS A 376 -14.45 2.21 32.60
C LYS A 376 -15.88 1.72 32.62
N ARG A 377 -16.35 1.08 31.56
CA ARG A 377 -17.69 0.52 31.48
C ARG A 377 -17.75 -0.94 31.93
N ASN A 378 -16.60 -1.55 32.25
CA ASN A 378 -16.45 -2.96 32.56
C ASN A 378 -17.12 -3.87 31.51
N PHE A 379 -16.90 -3.54 30.22
CA PHE A 379 -17.48 -4.28 29.11
C PHE A 379 -16.37 -4.81 28.20
N VAL A 380 -16.48 -6.08 27.80
CA VAL A 380 -15.57 -6.75 26.88
C VAL A 380 -16.38 -7.26 25.69
N GLU A 381 -15.93 -6.96 24.48
CA GLU A 381 -16.51 -7.53 23.27
C GLU A 381 -16.20 -9.02 23.15
N LYS A 382 -17.19 -9.81 22.68
CA LYS A 382 -17.13 -11.28 22.69
C LYS A 382 -16.70 -11.90 21.36
N ASN A 383 -16.36 -11.10 20.36
CA ASN A 383 -15.86 -11.60 19.07
C ASN A 383 -14.33 -11.65 19.09
N HIS A 384 -13.80 -12.76 18.59
CA HIS A 384 -12.36 -12.94 18.40
C HIS A 384 -11.99 -12.93 16.94
N SER A 385 -10.83 -12.35 16.61
CA SER A 385 -10.20 -12.41 15.30
C SER A 385 -9.01 -13.35 15.34
N ILE A 386 -8.93 -14.30 14.42
CA ILE A 386 -7.78 -15.22 14.36
C ILE A 386 -6.45 -14.46 14.28
N ARG A 387 -6.41 -13.35 13.55
CA ARG A 387 -5.23 -12.49 13.46
C ARG A 387 -4.80 -11.96 14.82
N ARG A 388 -5.71 -11.34 15.57
CA ARG A 388 -5.41 -10.70 16.87
C ARG A 388 -4.99 -11.69 17.93
N GLN A 389 -5.65 -12.85 17.96
CA GLN A 389 -5.26 -13.95 18.84
C GLN A 389 -3.85 -14.45 18.51
N SER A 390 -3.56 -14.59 17.20
CA SER A 390 -2.24 -14.98 16.70
C SER A 390 -1.14 -13.98 17.08
N GLU A 391 -1.43 -12.70 16.97
CA GLU A 391 -0.51 -11.62 17.34
C GLU A 391 -0.19 -11.62 18.84
N GLY A 392 -1.16 -11.93 19.70
CA GLY A 392 -0.94 -12.11 21.13
C GLY A 392 -0.04 -13.31 21.44
N VAL A 393 -0.31 -14.46 20.82
CA VAL A 393 0.50 -15.68 21.00
C VAL A 393 1.95 -15.45 20.53
N TYR A 394 2.12 -14.85 19.37
CA TYR A 394 3.42 -14.49 18.80
C TYR A 394 4.23 -13.58 19.75
N ALA A 395 3.62 -12.54 20.28
CA ALA A 395 4.28 -11.61 21.20
C ALA A 395 4.76 -12.30 22.49
N VAL A 396 3.91 -13.14 23.09
CA VAL A 396 4.27 -13.86 24.31
C VAL A 396 5.31 -14.95 24.05
N LEU A 397 5.33 -15.56 22.85
CA LEU A 397 6.41 -16.52 22.51
C LEU A 397 7.78 -15.84 22.45
N TYR A 398 7.87 -14.61 21.93
CA TYR A 398 9.11 -13.83 22.00
C TYR A 398 9.53 -13.55 23.45
N TYR A 399 8.59 -13.08 24.26
CA TYR A 399 8.83 -12.85 25.69
C TYR A 399 9.34 -14.10 26.39
N LEU A 400 8.67 -15.25 26.26
CA LEU A 400 9.06 -16.50 26.89
C LEU A 400 10.45 -17.01 26.43
N ASN A 401 10.75 -16.83 25.15
CA ASN A 401 12.05 -17.23 24.61
C ASN A 401 13.17 -16.36 25.21
N TYR A 402 12.95 -15.06 25.28
CA TYR A 402 13.88 -14.11 25.90
C TYR A 402 14.08 -14.43 27.38
N GLU A 403 13.02 -14.58 28.13
CA GLU A 403 13.04 -14.90 29.56
C GLU A 403 13.79 -16.23 29.83
N LYS A 404 13.54 -17.23 29.03
CA LYS A 404 14.22 -18.53 29.11
C LYS A 404 15.72 -18.42 28.86
N GLN A 405 16.14 -17.58 27.90
CA GLN A 405 17.55 -17.31 27.63
C GLN A 405 18.26 -16.64 28.83
N HIS A 406 17.50 -15.87 29.63
CA HIS A 406 17.98 -15.23 30.86
C HIS A 406 17.76 -16.06 32.13
N GLY A 407 17.37 -17.33 31.97
CA GLY A 407 17.19 -18.26 33.10
C GLY A 407 15.88 -18.07 33.88
N ARG A 408 14.97 -17.21 33.41
CA ARG A 408 13.66 -16.95 34.02
C ARG A 408 12.60 -17.88 33.40
N LYS A 409 11.68 -18.38 34.23
CA LYS A 409 10.64 -19.34 33.80
C LYS A 409 9.25 -18.82 34.12
N HIS A 410 8.34 -18.99 33.19
CA HIS A 410 6.94 -18.56 33.31
C HIS A 410 5.96 -19.69 32.95
N PRO A 411 5.86 -20.77 33.80
CA PRO A 411 5.09 -21.97 33.48
C PRO A 411 3.61 -21.72 33.29
N GLU A 412 3.05 -20.68 33.91
CA GLU A 412 1.65 -20.29 33.72
C GLU A 412 1.40 -19.72 32.33
N TRP A 413 2.30 -18.88 31.82
CA TRP A 413 2.26 -18.39 30.45
C TRP A 413 2.45 -19.52 29.43
N GLU A 414 3.41 -20.43 29.66
CA GLU A 414 3.62 -21.60 28.80
C GLU A 414 2.35 -22.47 28.72
N LYS A 415 1.71 -22.74 29.86
CA LYS A 415 0.44 -23.47 29.93
C LYS A 415 -0.67 -22.75 29.15
N ARG A 416 -0.79 -21.43 29.33
CA ARG A 416 -1.79 -20.61 28.66
C ARG A 416 -1.61 -20.64 27.14
N LEU A 417 -0.39 -20.39 26.64
CA LEU A 417 -0.11 -20.42 25.22
C LEU A 417 -0.32 -21.80 24.58
N LYS A 418 0.04 -22.86 25.29
CA LYS A 418 -0.22 -24.22 24.80
C LYS A 418 -1.72 -24.48 24.63
N THR A 419 -2.55 -24.01 25.58
CA THR A 419 -4.01 -24.09 25.47
C THR A 419 -4.53 -23.32 24.25
N MET A 420 -4.01 -22.12 23.98
CA MET A 420 -4.39 -21.33 22.81
C MET A 420 -3.95 -21.96 21.49
N LEU A 421 -2.73 -22.46 21.41
CA LEU A 421 -2.24 -23.19 20.22
C LEU A 421 -3.06 -24.47 19.95
N ASP A 422 -3.44 -25.20 21.00
CA ASP A 422 -4.35 -26.36 20.88
C ASP A 422 -5.78 -25.92 20.44
N ALA A 423 -6.25 -24.74 20.85
CA ALA A 423 -7.47 -24.17 20.35
C ALA A 423 -7.39 -23.79 18.86
N PHE A 424 -6.23 -23.28 18.40
CA PHE A 424 -6.00 -23.05 16.98
C PHE A 424 -6.08 -24.34 16.16
N LEU A 425 -5.54 -25.46 16.67
CA LEU A 425 -5.69 -26.75 16.00
C LEU A 425 -7.18 -27.15 15.82
N LYS A 426 -8.05 -26.77 16.76
CA LYS A 426 -9.51 -27.05 16.67
C LYS A 426 -10.21 -26.09 15.71
N LEU A 427 -9.73 -24.86 15.57
CA LEU A 427 -10.28 -23.84 14.66
C LEU A 427 -9.88 -24.07 13.20
N GLN A 428 -8.79 -24.83 12.97
CA GLN A 428 -8.32 -25.06 11.60
C GLN A 428 -9.30 -25.92 10.81
N ASN A 429 -9.73 -25.40 9.66
CA ASN A 429 -10.60 -26.13 8.74
C ASN A 429 -9.87 -27.31 8.06
N PRO A 430 -10.61 -28.29 7.50
CA PRO A 430 -10.00 -29.43 6.80
C PRO A 430 -9.13 -29.02 5.61
N ASP A 431 -9.40 -27.91 4.96
CA ASP A 431 -8.61 -27.37 3.84
C ASP A 431 -7.34 -26.64 4.28
N GLY A 432 -7.11 -26.51 5.59
CA GLY A 432 -5.96 -25.85 6.19
C GLY A 432 -6.18 -24.37 6.53
N SER A 433 -7.30 -23.77 6.11
CA SER A 433 -7.64 -22.39 6.42
C SER A 433 -8.04 -22.18 7.88
N PHE A 434 -8.05 -20.92 8.30
CA PHE A 434 -8.61 -20.49 9.57
C PHE A 434 -9.77 -19.51 9.34
N PRO A 435 -10.84 -19.56 10.14
CA PRO A 435 -11.89 -18.57 10.08
C PRO A 435 -11.37 -17.19 10.50
N ARG A 436 -11.84 -16.14 9.85
CA ARG A 436 -11.42 -14.76 10.17
C ARG A 436 -11.87 -14.33 11.56
N LYS A 437 -13.16 -14.63 11.92
CA LYS A 437 -13.75 -14.26 13.22
C LYS A 437 -14.58 -15.39 13.80
N PHE A 438 -14.52 -15.53 15.11
CA PHE A 438 -15.21 -16.58 15.88
C PHE A 438 -15.56 -16.09 17.30
N LYS A 439 -16.29 -16.90 18.08
CA LYS A 439 -16.65 -16.63 19.48
C LYS A 439 -15.99 -17.63 20.42
N ASP A 440 -16.15 -17.41 21.74
CA ASP A 440 -15.65 -18.29 22.81
C ASP A 440 -16.13 -19.76 22.68
N ASP A 441 -17.31 -19.99 22.17
CA ASP A 441 -17.86 -21.33 21.91
C ASP A 441 -17.43 -21.94 20.58
N PHE A 442 -16.46 -21.31 19.90
CA PHE A 442 -15.97 -21.67 18.56
C PHE A 442 -16.99 -21.49 17.43
N SER A 443 -18.14 -20.89 17.70
CA SER A 443 -19.07 -20.53 16.63
C SER A 443 -18.47 -19.47 15.69
N LEU A 444 -18.66 -19.67 14.39
CA LEU A 444 -18.02 -18.85 13.36
C LEU A 444 -18.84 -17.59 13.08
N VAL A 445 -18.19 -16.44 13.12
CA VAL A 445 -18.76 -15.13 12.78
C VAL A 445 -18.41 -14.75 11.33
N ASP A 446 -17.16 -14.96 10.93
CA ASP A 446 -16.67 -14.73 9.57
C ASP A 446 -15.80 -15.92 9.15
N LYS A 447 -16.24 -16.64 8.12
CA LYS A 447 -15.59 -17.86 7.62
C LYS A 447 -14.47 -17.59 6.62
N SER A 448 -14.24 -16.33 6.25
CA SER A 448 -13.22 -15.96 5.28
C SER A 448 -11.84 -16.47 5.72
N GLY A 449 -11.14 -17.15 4.80
CA GLY A 449 -9.83 -17.76 5.03
C GLY A 449 -8.64 -16.82 4.82
N GLY A 450 -8.88 -15.57 4.42
CA GLY A 450 -7.81 -14.64 4.04
C GLY A 450 -6.86 -14.25 5.18
N SER A 451 -7.28 -14.36 6.46
CA SER A 451 -6.42 -14.14 7.64
C SER A 451 -5.61 -15.37 8.06
N THR A 452 -5.70 -16.47 7.33
CA THR A 452 -4.94 -17.71 7.60
C THR A 452 -3.43 -17.50 7.77
N PRO A 453 -2.76 -16.62 7.01
CA PRO A 453 -1.31 -16.41 7.19
C PRO A 453 -0.93 -16.00 8.62
N SER A 454 -1.74 -15.20 9.29
CA SER A 454 -1.45 -14.74 10.65
C SER A 454 -1.43 -15.87 11.67
N ALA A 455 -2.30 -16.88 11.52
CA ALA A 455 -2.31 -18.06 12.41
C ALA A 455 -1.11 -18.99 12.17
N THR A 456 -0.53 -18.98 10.98
CA THR A 456 0.61 -19.82 10.63
C THR A 456 1.85 -19.44 11.43
N LEU A 457 2.08 -18.14 11.66
CA LEU A 457 3.27 -17.62 12.35
C LEU A 457 3.44 -18.21 13.76
N PRO A 458 2.46 -18.06 14.69
CA PRO A 458 2.60 -18.59 16.04
C PRO A 458 2.60 -20.12 16.08
N LEU A 459 2.04 -20.82 15.09
CA LEU A 459 2.14 -22.28 14.99
C LEU A 459 3.58 -22.72 14.73
N VAL A 460 4.30 -22.07 13.81
CA VAL A 460 5.73 -22.36 13.56
C VAL A 460 6.57 -22.03 14.79
N MET A 461 6.32 -20.89 15.42
CA MET A 461 7.01 -20.49 16.66
C MET A 461 6.70 -21.44 17.81
N GLY A 462 5.43 -21.86 17.96
CA GLY A 462 5.00 -22.82 18.97
C GLY A 462 5.65 -24.19 18.78
N TYR A 463 5.77 -24.68 17.54
CA TYR A 463 6.55 -25.88 17.24
C TYR A 463 8.00 -25.72 17.70
N LYS A 464 8.65 -24.62 17.38
CA LYS A 464 10.04 -24.40 17.76
C LYS A 464 10.23 -24.34 19.27
N TYR A 465 9.33 -23.66 19.99
CA TYR A 465 9.39 -23.48 21.44
C TYR A 465 9.03 -24.76 22.22
N PHE A 466 7.87 -25.36 21.93
CA PHE A 466 7.31 -26.51 22.65
C PHE A 466 7.76 -27.88 22.11
N LYS A 467 8.39 -27.93 20.92
CA LYS A 467 8.77 -29.17 20.21
C LYS A 467 7.57 -30.07 19.86
N ASP A 468 6.36 -29.52 19.77
CA ASP A 468 5.14 -30.25 19.41
C ASP A 468 4.94 -30.24 17.90
N LYS A 469 5.12 -31.40 17.26
CA LYS A 469 5.01 -31.55 15.80
C LYS A 469 3.60 -31.23 15.24
N ARG A 470 2.55 -31.32 16.07
CA ARG A 470 1.17 -31.02 15.63
C ARG A 470 1.07 -29.58 15.13
N TYR A 471 1.78 -28.64 15.75
CA TYR A 471 1.80 -27.24 15.33
C TYR A 471 2.50 -27.05 14.00
N LEU A 472 3.62 -27.75 13.76
CA LEU A 472 4.30 -27.69 12.46
C LEU A 472 3.40 -28.26 11.33
N GLU A 473 2.75 -29.39 11.57
CA GLU A 473 1.85 -30.00 10.60
C GLU A 473 0.62 -29.09 10.31
N ALA A 474 0.09 -28.42 11.33
CA ALA A 474 -0.97 -27.42 11.14
C ALA A 474 -0.48 -26.21 10.32
N ALA A 475 0.74 -25.70 10.59
CA ALA A 475 1.35 -24.64 9.81
C ALA A 475 1.58 -25.05 8.35
N LYS A 476 2.03 -26.28 8.09
CA LYS A 476 2.17 -26.80 6.72
C LYS A 476 0.83 -26.86 5.98
N ARG A 477 -0.23 -27.34 6.65
CA ARG A 477 -1.58 -27.34 6.03
C ARG A 477 -2.07 -25.92 5.73
N SER A 478 -1.83 -24.96 6.63
CA SER A 478 -2.22 -23.58 6.36
C SER A 478 -1.46 -22.96 5.19
N VAL A 479 -0.14 -23.19 5.06
CA VAL A 479 0.60 -22.71 3.89
C VAL A 479 0.18 -23.45 2.61
N GLY A 480 -0.23 -24.70 2.67
CA GLY A 480 -0.86 -25.40 1.54
C GLY A 480 -2.16 -24.70 1.07
N TYR A 481 -2.99 -24.23 2.01
CA TYR A 481 -4.13 -23.37 1.69
C TYR A 481 -3.70 -22.04 1.07
N LEU A 482 -2.70 -21.36 1.66
CA LEU A 482 -2.17 -20.10 1.13
C LEU A 482 -1.65 -20.25 -0.29
N GLU A 483 -0.90 -21.30 -0.57
CA GLU A 483 -0.40 -21.59 -1.91
C GLU A 483 -1.53 -21.72 -2.92
N LYS A 484 -2.55 -22.53 -2.59
CA LYS A 484 -3.66 -22.84 -3.49
C LYS A 484 -4.62 -21.67 -3.70
N GLU A 485 -4.98 -20.95 -2.64
CA GLU A 485 -6.08 -20.00 -2.66
C GLU A 485 -5.64 -18.53 -2.73
N LEU A 486 -4.44 -18.20 -2.23
CA LEU A 486 -3.93 -16.83 -2.23
C LEU A 486 -2.77 -16.66 -3.23
N ILE A 487 -1.67 -17.40 -3.04
CA ILE A 487 -0.41 -17.14 -3.75
C ILE A 487 -0.51 -17.49 -5.24
N SER A 488 -1.05 -18.68 -5.56
CA SER A 488 -1.20 -19.11 -6.96
C SER A 488 -2.22 -18.28 -7.75
N LYS A 489 -3.20 -17.71 -7.05
CA LYS A 489 -4.25 -16.87 -7.65
C LYS A 489 -3.91 -15.38 -7.63
N ALA A 490 -2.83 -14.99 -6.95
CA ALA A 490 -2.52 -13.61 -6.62
C ALA A 490 -3.74 -12.87 -6.02
N ASP A 491 -4.41 -13.51 -5.05
CA ASP A 491 -5.67 -13.07 -4.46
C ASP A 491 -5.50 -13.00 -2.94
N TYR A 492 -4.90 -11.90 -2.47
CA TYR A 492 -4.56 -11.69 -1.06
C TYR A 492 -5.58 -10.76 -0.42
N PHE A 493 -6.40 -11.28 0.48
CA PHE A 493 -7.59 -10.61 0.99
C PHE A 493 -7.80 -10.78 2.48
N SER A 494 -8.60 -9.89 3.06
CA SER A 494 -9.20 -10.01 4.41
C SER A 494 -8.22 -10.20 5.56
N SER A 495 -7.01 -9.64 5.50
CA SER A 495 -6.11 -9.60 6.65
C SER A 495 -6.26 -8.31 7.46
N THR A 496 -6.57 -7.19 6.80
CA THR A 496 -7.02 -5.97 7.47
C THR A 496 -8.30 -6.26 8.26
N LEU A 497 -8.38 -5.74 9.48
CA LEU A 497 -9.44 -6.15 10.43
C LEU A 497 -10.85 -5.78 10.02
N ASP A 498 -11.00 -4.77 9.20
CA ASP A 498 -12.25 -4.12 8.86
C ASP A 498 -12.59 -4.13 7.36
N ALA A 499 -11.74 -4.75 6.51
CA ALA A 499 -11.96 -4.87 5.07
C ALA A 499 -11.93 -6.33 4.60
N ASN A 500 -12.66 -6.66 3.54
CA ASN A 500 -12.70 -7.99 2.92
C ASN A 500 -12.00 -8.04 1.56
N CYS A 501 -11.53 -6.89 1.08
CA CYS A 501 -10.87 -6.71 -0.21
C CYS A 501 -9.42 -7.25 -0.23
N GLU A 502 -8.78 -7.11 -1.36
CA GLU A 502 -7.33 -7.28 -1.49
C GLU A 502 -6.63 -6.26 -0.61
N ASP A 503 -5.65 -6.73 0.15
CA ASP A 503 -4.90 -5.89 1.06
C ASP A 503 -3.41 -6.25 1.14
N LYS A 504 -2.59 -5.24 1.48
CA LYS A 504 -1.15 -5.36 1.65
C LYS A 504 -0.80 -6.39 2.72
N GLU A 505 -1.50 -6.35 3.84
CA GLU A 505 -1.15 -7.16 5.01
C GLU A 505 -1.34 -8.66 4.73
N ALA A 506 -2.34 -9.04 3.92
CA ALA A 506 -2.54 -10.43 3.53
C ALA A 506 -1.36 -10.98 2.74
N SER A 507 -0.83 -10.21 1.79
CA SER A 507 0.34 -10.63 1.00
C SER A 507 1.63 -10.63 1.81
N LEU A 508 1.80 -9.65 2.68
CA LEU A 508 2.94 -9.54 3.59
C LEU A 508 2.98 -10.71 4.56
N TYR A 509 1.85 -11.03 5.21
CA TYR A 509 1.77 -12.17 6.11
C TYR A 509 1.91 -13.52 5.39
N ALA A 510 1.41 -13.65 4.15
CA ALA A 510 1.61 -14.87 3.36
C ALA A 510 3.10 -15.10 3.06
N SER A 511 3.83 -14.05 2.70
CA SER A 511 5.28 -14.09 2.51
C SER A 511 6.00 -14.48 3.79
N THR A 512 5.65 -13.86 4.93
CA THR A 512 6.25 -14.12 6.23
C THR A 512 5.95 -15.55 6.71
N ALA A 513 4.72 -16.04 6.54
CA ALA A 513 4.33 -17.41 6.91
C ALA A 513 5.14 -18.46 6.13
N ALA A 514 5.29 -18.28 4.83
CA ALA A 514 6.10 -19.16 3.99
C ALA A 514 7.60 -19.08 4.38
N TYR A 515 8.11 -17.87 4.66
CA TYR A 515 9.47 -17.67 5.17
C TYR A 515 9.72 -18.43 6.49
N TYR A 516 8.80 -18.38 7.45
CA TYR A 516 8.92 -19.10 8.71
C TYR A 516 9.01 -20.62 8.48
N LEU A 517 8.20 -21.17 7.55
CA LEU A 517 8.32 -22.58 7.20
C LEU A 517 9.63 -22.90 6.46
N ALA A 518 10.13 -22.00 5.61
CA ALA A 518 11.43 -22.16 4.98
C ALA A 518 12.57 -22.27 6.03
N LEU A 519 12.50 -21.47 7.10
CA LEU A 519 13.45 -21.54 8.22
C LEU A 519 13.29 -22.80 9.07
N ALA A 520 12.07 -23.35 9.17
CA ALA A 520 11.75 -24.51 9.99
C ALA A 520 11.93 -25.86 9.27
N THR A 521 12.17 -25.86 7.95
CA THR A 521 12.28 -27.07 7.10
C THR A 521 13.64 -27.16 6.41
N LYS A 522 13.87 -28.24 5.64
CA LYS A 522 15.13 -28.49 4.94
C LYS A 522 14.89 -29.02 3.52
N GLY A 523 15.94 -29.00 2.71
CA GLY A 523 15.96 -29.60 1.38
C GLY A 523 14.87 -29.03 0.45
N GLN A 524 14.13 -29.91 -0.21
CA GLN A 524 13.09 -29.52 -1.18
C GLN A 524 11.93 -28.75 -0.54
N GLU A 525 11.50 -29.11 0.67
CA GLU A 525 10.46 -28.37 1.40
C GLU A 525 10.89 -26.92 1.65
N ARG A 526 12.14 -26.71 2.12
CA ARG A 526 12.68 -25.38 2.34
C ARG A 526 12.67 -24.56 1.04
N ALA A 527 13.15 -25.14 -0.06
CA ALA A 527 13.20 -24.48 -1.36
C ALA A 527 11.79 -24.12 -1.87
N HIS A 528 10.82 -25.01 -1.67
CA HIS A 528 9.42 -24.77 -2.02
C HIS A 528 8.84 -23.56 -1.26
N TYR A 529 8.96 -23.56 0.07
CA TYR A 529 8.47 -22.44 0.89
C TYR A 529 9.21 -21.13 0.61
N ALA A 530 10.50 -21.18 0.31
CA ALA A 530 11.27 -20.02 -0.12
C ALA A 530 10.71 -19.42 -1.42
N GLY A 531 10.35 -20.26 -2.39
CA GLY A 531 9.69 -19.85 -3.62
C GLY A 531 8.34 -19.17 -3.39
N LEU A 532 7.51 -19.72 -2.50
CA LEU A 532 6.24 -19.13 -2.11
C LEU A 532 6.42 -17.78 -1.41
N ALA A 533 7.39 -17.68 -0.49
CA ALA A 533 7.72 -16.44 0.19
C ALA A 533 8.13 -15.35 -0.81
N LYS A 534 8.97 -15.68 -1.78
CA LYS A 534 9.39 -14.76 -2.86
C LYS A 534 8.21 -14.28 -3.70
N LYS A 535 7.34 -15.22 -4.14
CA LYS A 535 6.16 -14.90 -4.97
C LYS A 535 5.21 -13.95 -4.24
N ALA A 536 4.92 -14.20 -2.96
CA ALA A 536 4.10 -13.32 -2.13
C ALA A 536 4.79 -11.98 -1.81
N ALA A 537 6.13 -11.97 -1.67
CA ALA A 537 6.89 -10.74 -1.41
C ALA A 537 6.79 -9.74 -2.56
N TYR A 538 6.91 -10.16 -3.82
CA TYR A 538 6.73 -9.28 -4.97
C TYR A 538 5.33 -8.64 -4.99
N PHE A 539 4.30 -9.42 -4.66
CA PHE A 539 2.96 -8.88 -4.57
C PHE A 539 2.83 -7.86 -3.41
N ALA A 540 3.40 -8.17 -2.24
CA ALA A 540 3.41 -7.24 -1.11
C ALA A 540 4.15 -5.93 -1.45
N LEU A 541 5.26 -6.01 -2.18
CA LEU A 541 6.02 -4.84 -2.62
C LEU A 541 5.24 -3.94 -3.58
N SER A 542 4.27 -4.47 -4.34
CA SER A 542 3.43 -3.68 -5.25
C SER A 542 2.56 -2.64 -4.54
N TRP A 543 2.37 -2.76 -3.23
CA TRP A 543 1.64 -1.79 -2.41
C TRP A 543 2.50 -0.60 -1.98
N TYR A 544 3.85 -0.72 -2.02
CA TYR A 544 4.77 0.30 -1.55
C TYR A 544 5.17 1.25 -2.69
N TYR A 545 5.17 2.54 -2.40
CA TYR A 545 5.50 3.58 -3.37
C TYR A 545 6.95 3.47 -3.84
N THR A 546 7.13 3.45 -5.15
CA THR A 546 8.44 3.50 -5.81
C THR A 546 8.85 4.92 -6.18
N TRP A 547 7.97 5.90 -5.99
CA TRP A 547 8.13 7.29 -6.39
C TRP A 547 7.64 8.26 -5.30
N ASP A 548 7.89 9.54 -5.47
CA ASP A 548 7.45 10.59 -4.56
C ASP A 548 6.23 11.32 -5.12
N VAL A 549 5.11 11.22 -4.42
CA VAL A 549 3.92 12.03 -4.69
C VAL A 549 4.23 13.49 -4.39
N PRO A 550 3.99 14.42 -5.31
CA PRO A 550 4.12 15.83 -5.04
C PRO A 550 2.96 16.32 -4.17
N PHE A 551 3.28 17.03 -3.10
CA PHE A 551 2.28 17.64 -2.23
C PHE A 551 2.25 19.16 -2.41
N ALA A 552 1.04 19.74 -2.41
CA ALA A 552 0.87 21.16 -2.54
C ALA A 552 1.42 21.92 -1.32
N LYS A 553 2.00 23.09 -1.56
CA LYS A 553 2.36 24.02 -0.52
C LYS A 553 1.09 24.49 0.21
N GLY A 554 1.14 24.55 1.55
CA GLY A 554 -0.02 24.76 2.41
C GLY A 554 -0.74 23.48 2.85
N GLN A 555 -0.34 22.32 2.32
CA GLN A 555 -0.64 21.00 2.90
C GLN A 555 0.43 20.64 3.91
N MET A 556 0.04 20.01 5.02
CA MET A 556 1.01 19.61 6.04
C MET A 556 2.10 18.70 5.47
N LEU A 557 1.75 17.72 4.65
CA LEU A 557 2.73 16.81 4.03
C LEU A 557 3.64 17.52 3.04
N GLY A 558 3.14 18.53 2.32
CA GLY A 558 3.93 19.39 1.45
C GLY A 558 4.86 20.32 2.22
N ASP A 559 4.35 20.90 3.32
CA ASP A 559 5.12 21.82 4.16
C ASP A 559 6.26 21.14 4.91
N ILE A 560 6.10 19.86 5.28
CA ILE A 560 7.17 19.03 5.88
C ILE A 560 8.06 18.34 4.83
N GLY A 561 7.69 18.40 3.55
CA GLY A 561 8.45 17.81 2.46
C GLY A 561 8.44 16.27 2.46
N LEU A 562 7.32 15.64 2.85
CA LEU A 562 7.22 14.18 2.91
C LEU A 562 7.58 13.54 1.56
N LYS A 563 8.43 12.52 1.60
CA LYS A 563 8.74 11.62 0.49
C LYS A 563 7.94 10.34 0.64
N THR A 564 7.12 9.99 -0.37
CA THR A 564 6.24 8.82 -0.29
C THR A 564 6.91 7.51 -0.67
N ARG A 565 8.04 7.53 -1.36
CA ARG A 565 8.76 6.30 -1.68
C ARG A 565 9.03 5.47 -0.43
N GLY A 566 8.69 4.18 -0.48
CA GLY A 566 8.80 3.28 0.67
C GLY A 566 7.60 3.26 1.62
N TRP A 567 6.63 4.19 1.52
CA TRP A 567 5.35 4.08 2.21
C TRP A 567 4.45 3.08 1.51
N GLY A 568 3.54 2.42 2.24
CA GLY A 568 2.65 1.40 1.68
C GLY A 568 1.17 1.78 1.76
N ASN A 569 0.43 1.64 0.65
CA ASN A 569 -1.04 1.67 0.68
C ASN A 569 -1.57 0.48 1.48
N VAL A 570 -2.67 0.66 2.20
CA VAL A 570 -3.23 -0.37 3.09
C VAL A 570 -4.01 -1.42 2.32
N SER A 571 -5.01 -1.00 1.55
CA SER A 571 -5.89 -1.91 0.81
C SER A 571 -6.66 -1.19 -0.28
N VAL A 572 -7.35 -1.94 -1.13
CA VAL A 572 -8.24 -1.39 -2.17
C VAL A 572 -9.34 -0.49 -1.56
N GLU A 573 -9.90 -0.88 -0.42
CA GLU A 573 -10.93 -0.10 0.27
C GLU A 573 -10.36 1.04 1.11
N ASN A 574 -9.11 0.94 1.57
CA ASN A 574 -8.40 1.92 2.38
C ASN A 574 -7.16 2.42 1.63
N ASN A 575 -7.36 3.32 0.65
CA ASN A 575 -6.29 3.93 -0.11
C ASN A 575 -5.67 5.08 0.68
N HIS A 576 -4.92 4.74 1.72
CA HIS A 576 -4.05 5.62 2.51
C HIS A 576 -2.75 4.91 2.83
N ILE A 577 -1.72 5.63 3.25
CA ILE A 577 -0.41 5.09 3.57
C ILE A 577 -0.23 4.85 5.06
N ASP A 578 0.53 3.81 5.41
CA ASP A 578 0.85 3.41 6.77
C ASP A 578 2.26 2.81 6.92
N VAL A 579 2.62 2.50 8.16
CA VAL A 579 3.91 1.93 8.56
C VAL A 579 3.89 0.40 8.74
N PHE A 580 2.89 -0.31 8.26
CA PHE A 580 2.79 -1.74 8.48
C PHE A 580 3.85 -2.51 7.69
N ILE A 581 4.88 -2.99 8.37
CA ILE A 581 5.98 -3.77 7.80
C ILE A 581 6.37 -4.98 8.67
N PHE A 582 6.51 -4.83 9.99
CA PHE A 582 6.91 -5.89 10.93
C PHE A 582 8.08 -6.74 10.41
N ASP A 583 7.98 -8.07 10.51
CA ASP A 583 9.01 -9.02 10.08
C ASP A 583 9.30 -9.01 8.57
N PHE A 584 8.51 -8.29 7.77
CA PHE A 584 8.68 -8.29 6.32
C PHE A 584 10.02 -7.70 5.87
N ALA A 585 10.61 -6.79 6.65
CA ALA A 585 11.97 -6.32 6.39
C ALA A 585 13.00 -7.47 6.47
N ASP A 586 12.91 -8.31 7.49
CA ASP A 586 13.75 -9.51 7.63
C ASP A 586 13.52 -10.50 6.48
N VAL A 587 12.27 -10.69 6.06
CA VAL A 587 11.92 -11.51 4.89
C VAL A 587 12.62 -11.00 3.64
N LEU A 588 12.58 -9.70 3.36
CA LEU A 588 13.21 -9.10 2.19
C LEU A 588 14.74 -9.27 2.22
N HIS A 589 15.38 -9.05 3.35
CA HIS A 589 16.82 -9.27 3.51
C HIS A 589 17.21 -10.73 3.32
N TRP A 590 16.41 -11.66 3.82
CA TRP A 590 16.65 -13.08 3.65
C TRP A 590 16.45 -13.52 2.20
N LEU A 591 15.36 -13.12 1.54
CA LEU A 591 15.05 -13.42 0.15
C LEU A 591 16.12 -12.85 -0.80
N SER A 592 16.62 -11.66 -0.50
CA SER A 592 17.71 -11.04 -1.26
C SER A 592 18.95 -11.95 -1.33
N LYS A 593 19.33 -12.53 -0.21
CA LYS A 593 20.46 -13.47 -0.11
C LYS A 593 20.14 -14.82 -0.75
N GLU A 594 18.96 -15.37 -0.48
CA GLU A 594 18.54 -16.68 -0.95
C GLU A 594 18.44 -16.78 -2.47
N PHE A 595 17.97 -15.70 -3.13
CA PHE A 595 17.72 -15.66 -4.56
C PHE A 595 18.67 -14.74 -5.34
N ASN A 596 19.66 -14.15 -4.67
CA ASN A 596 20.55 -13.14 -5.27
C ASN A 596 19.79 -12.00 -5.94
N GLU A 597 18.77 -11.45 -5.24
CA GLU A 597 17.92 -10.37 -5.72
C GLU A 597 18.18 -9.09 -4.88
N PRO A 598 19.13 -8.25 -5.28
CA PRO A 598 19.56 -7.11 -4.45
C PRO A 598 18.50 -6.03 -4.28
N ARG A 599 17.49 -5.95 -5.18
CA ARG A 599 16.39 -4.97 -5.07
C ARG A 599 15.60 -5.13 -3.78
N PHE A 600 15.48 -6.33 -3.24
CA PHE A 600 14.77 -6.57 -1.97
C PHE A 600 15.45 -5.87 -0.79
N THR A 601 16.76 -6.04 -0.63
CA THR A 601 17.50 -5.33 0.44
C THR A 601 17.48 -3.82 0.20
N ALA A 602 17.79 -3.36 -1.02
CA ALA A 602 17.81 -1.94 -1.33
C ALA A 602 16.46 -1.26 -1.08
N PHE A 603 15.36 -1.90 -1.45
CA PHE A 603 14.04 -1.33 -1.21
C PHE A 603 13.59 -1.42 0.25
N SER A 604 14.02 -2.44 0.99
CA SER A 604 13.84 -2.51 2.45
C SER A 604 14.50 -1.32 3.17
N GLU A 605 15.66 -0.88 2.70
CA GLU A 605 16.34 0.33 3.20
C GLU A 605 15.55 1.61 2.88
N VAL A 606 14.95 1.69 1.69
CA VAL A 606 14.05 2.80 1.33
C VAL A 606 12.86 2.84 2.29
N ILE A 607 12.18 1.70 2.50
CA ILE A 607 11.06 1.60 3.43
C ILE A 607 11.50 2.04 4.84
N SER A 608 12.60 1.49 5.36
CA SER A 608 13.09 1.80 6.70
C SER A 608 13.37 3.29 6.89
N SER A 609 14.01 3.93 5.92
CA SER A 609 14.31 5.36 5.99
C SER A 609 13.04 6.22 5.90
N SER A 610 12.09 5.84 5.06
CA SER A 610 10.85 6.58 4.84
C SER A 610 9.94 6.58 6.06
N MET A 611 9.87 5.46 6.79
CA MET A 611 9.04 5.35 8.01
C MET A 611 9.49 6.29 9.15
N ARG A 612 10.69 6.85 9.07
CA ARG A 612 11.22 7.79 10.08
C ARG A 612 10.70 9.22 9.93
N GLN A 613 10.21 9.60 8.76
CA GLN A 613 9.88 10.98 8.42
C GLN A 613 8.79 11.59 9.31
N LEU A 614 7.80 10.81 9.74
CA LEU A 614 6.67 11.26 10.53
C LEU A 614 6.79 10.91 12.03
N LEU A 615 7.97 10.52 12.51
CA LEU A 615 8.18 10.31 13.93
C LEU A 615 8.06 11.65 14.67
N PRO A 616 7.04 11.85 15.53
CA PRO A 616 6.90 13.10 16.27
C PRO A 616 8.03 13.28 17.28
N HIS A 617 8.71 14.42 17.19
CA HIS A 617 9.83 14.76 18.06
C HIS A 617 9.83 16.27 18.41
N GLU A 618 10.82 16.72 19.19
CA GLU A 618 10.92 18.12 19.60
C GLU A 618 11.07 19.06 18.40
N GLY A 619 10.19 20.06 18.35
CA GLY A 619 10.15 21.01 17.24
C GLY A 619 9.50 20.49 15.95
N HIS A 620 9.05 19.22 15.93
CA HIS A 620 8.47 18.61 14.72
C HIS A 620 7.34 17.62 15.09
N LEU A 621 6.30 18.12 15.74
CA LEU A 621 5.17 17.27 16.17
C LEU A 621 4.15 17.03 15.05
N CYS A 622 4.14 17.85 13.99
CA CYS A 622 3.27 17.67 12.82
C CYS A 622 1.77 17.53 13.16
N GLY A 623 1.29 18.28 14.15
CA GLY A 623 -0.11 18.22 14.62
C GLY A 623 -0.43 17.06 15.55
N ILE A 624 0.56 16.28 15.96
CA ILE A 624 0.44 15.20 16.96
C ILE A 624 0.72 15.75 18.36
N ALA A 625 0.02 15.21 19.37
CA ALA A 625 0.10 15.74 20.73
C ALA A 625 1.45 15.54 21.41
N LYS A 626 2.13 14.43 21.15
CA LYS A 626 3.33 14.01 21.88
C LYS A 626 4.39 13.37 20.98
N LYS A 627 5.65 13.48 21.43
CA LYS A 627 6.77 12.73 20.85
C LYS A 627 6.50 11.22 20.90
N GLY A 628 6.82 10.51 19.82
CA GLY A 628 6.64 9.07 19.73
C GLY A 628 5.21 8.61 19.49
N PHE A 629 4.22 9.51 19.55
CA PHE A 629 2.83 9.21 19.19
C PHE A 629 2.68 9.14 17.67
N TYR A 630 3.20 8.10 17.08
CA TYR A 630 3.26 7.94 15.62
C TYR A 630 1.86 7.79 15.02
N PRO A 631 1.52 8.49 13.90
CA PRO A 631 0.19 8.44 13.31
C PRO A 631 -0.12 7.07 12.70
N GLU A 632 -1.36 6.60 12.89
CA GLU A 632 -1.82 5.31 12.39
C GLU A 632 -1.93 5.29 10.87
N VAL A 633 -2.57 6.30 10.31
CA VAL A 633 -2.82 6.44 8.87
C VAL A 633 -2.49 7.84 8.43
N VAL A 634 -2.01 7.96 7.20
CA VAL A 634 -1.68 9.23 6.57
C VAL A 634 -2.45 9.31 5.26
N GLN A 635 -3.36 10.26 5.20
CA GLN A 635 -4.07 10.61 3.97
C GLN A 635 -3.11 11.39 3.08
N HIS A 636 -2.80 10.86 1.91
CA HIS A 636 -1.66 11.34 1.12
C HIS A 636 -2.05 12.02 -0.19
N THR A 637 -3.33 12.12 -0.51
CA THR A 637 -3.79 12.85 -1.69
C THR A 637 -4.39 14.22 -1.32
N ASN A 638 -4.45 15.14 -2.27
CA ASN A 638 -5.07 16.46 -2.06
C ASN A 638 -6.55 16.39 -1.68
N TRP A 639 -7.20 15.25 -1.94
CA TRP A 639 -8.61 15.01 -1.65
C TRP A 639 -8.84 14.58 -0.20
N ASP A 640 -7.85 13.94 0.37
CA ASP A 640 -7.95 13.28 1.65
C ASP A 640 -7.58 14.22 2.79
N TYR A 641 -7.81 15.51 2.62
CA TYR A 641 -7.80 16.41 3.76
C TYR A 641 -8.68 15.81 4.82
N GLY A 642 -8.10 15.45 5.93
CA GLY A 642 -8.81 14.91 7.07
C GLY A 642 -10.01 15.75 7.41
N LYS A 643 -10.95 15.22 8.15
CA LYS A 643 -12.11 15.93 8.65
C LYS A 643 -11.67 17.30 9.14
N ASN A 644 -12.27 18.37 8.63
CA ASN A 644 -12.02 19.76 9.04
C ASN A 644 -10.75 20.43 8.46
N GLY A 645 -10.15 19.91 7.40
CA GLY A 645 -9.01 20.55 6.74
C GLY A 645 -7.73 20.61 7.55
N LYS A 646 -7.65 19.87 8.67
CA LYS A 646 -6.50 19.91 9.58
C LYS A 646 -5.59 18.71 9.50
N GLY A 647 -6.04 17.61 8.96
CA GLY A 647 -5.29 16.44 9.25
C GLY A 647 -5.29 15.39 8.18
N TYR A 648 -4.17 14.84 8.10
CA TYR A 648 -3.84 13.68 7.34
C TYR A 648 -3.92 12.43 8.22
N TYR A 649 -4.32 12.57 9.49
CA TYR A 649 -4.36 11.51 10.49
C TYR A 649 -5.78 11.29 10.98
N ASN A 650 -6.05 10.10 11.50
CA ASN A 650 -7.27 9.87 12.26
C ASN A 650 -7.29 10.72 13.53
N ASP A 651 -8.45 11.27 13.90
CA ASP A 651 -8.62 12.06 15.14
C ASP A 651 -8.43 11.20 16.39
N ILE A 652 -8.73 9.91 16.28
CA ILE A 652 -8.69 8.92 17.36
C ILE A 652 -8.15 7.61 16.79
N PHE A 653 -7.18 7.04 17.47
CA PHE A 653 -6.69 5.68 17.20
C PHE A 653 -5.89 5.13 18.37
N ALA A 654 -5.63 3.84 18.39
CA ALA A 654 -4.72 3.19 19.32
C ALA A 654 -3.36 2.97 18.67
N PRO A 655 -2.29 3.64 19.13
CA PRO A 655 -0.99 3.65 18.47
C PRO A 655 -0.15 2.38 18.67
N GLY A 656 -0.65 1.38 19.38
CA GLY A 656 0.12 0.18 19.74
C GLY A 656 0.78 -0.52 18.56
N TRP A 657 0.05 -0.70 17.45
CA TRP A 657 0.57 -1.41 16.29
C TRP A 657 1.59 -0.59 15.49
N VAL A 658 1.39 0.71 15.33
CA VAL A 658 2.33 1.56 14.58
C VAL A 658 3.67 1.65 15.29
N VAL A 659 3.64 1.81 16.60
CA VAL A 659 4.86 1.83 17.45
C VAL A 659 5.56 0.48 17.39
N ALA A 660 4.82 -0.63 17.48
CA ALA A 660 5.38 -1.97 17.37
C ALA A 660 6.00 -2.23 15.99
N SER A 661 5.35 -1.82 14.90
CA SER A 661 5.86 -1.99 13.55
C SER A 661 7.18 -1.26 13.32
N LEU A 662 7.28 -0.01 13.81
CA LEU A 662 8.54 0.74 13.77
C LEU A 662 9.62 0.08 14.62
N TRP A 663 9.27 -0.43 15.80
CA TRP A 663 10.24 -1.09 16.67
C TRP A 663 10.80 -2.38 16.07
N GLU A 664 9.94 -3.20 15.45
CA GLU A 664 10.38 -4.41 14.76
C GLU A 664 11.34 -4.09 13.61
N LEU A 665 11.04 -3.06 12.83
CA LEU A 665 11.94 -2.57 11.79
C LEU A 665 13.34 -2.21 12.31
N LEU A 666 13.42 -1.74 13.57
CA LEU A 666 14.67 -1.40 14.27
C LEU A 666 15.31 -2.58 15.01
N SER A 667 14.77 -3.80 14.88
CA SER A 667 15.21 -5.00 15.61
C SER A 667 15.45 -6.18 14.64
N PRO A 668 16.34 -6.03 13.65
CA PRO A 668 16.54 -7.02 12.58
C PRO A 668 17.04 -8.36 13.12
N GLY A 669 16.65 -9.46 12.46
CA GLY A 669 17.10 -10.81 12.75
C GLY A 669 16.43 -11.48 13.95
N ARG A 670 15.44 -10.86 14.59
CA ARG A 670 14.74 -11.41 15.76
C ARG A 670 14.07 -12.74 15.44
N VAL A 671 13.41 -12.83 14.27
CA VAL A 671 12.76 -14.06 13.78
C VAL A 671 13.76 -15.18 13.58
N GLU A 672 14.84 -14.92 12.85
CA GLU A 672 15.87 -15.95 12.62
C GLU A 672 16.48 -16.45 13.93
N ASN A 673 16.74 -15.55 14.86
CA ASN A 673 17.28 -15.91 16.17
C ASN A 673 16.30 -16.76 16.99
N PHE A 674 15.00 -16.50 16.90
CA PHE A 674 13.98 -17.32 17.54
C PHE A 674 13.87 -18.72 16.90
N LEU A 675 13.94 -18.82 15.58
CA LEU A 675 13.73 -20.06 14.82
C LEU A 675 15.01 -20.91 14.66
N LYS A 676 16.19 -20.40 14.97
CA LYS A 676 17.44 -21.18 15.10
C LYS A 676 17.41 -22.07 16.34
#